data_3436ce7d81c40ef35a72ee46a8b838b8
#
_entry.id   3436ce7d81c40ef35a72ee46a8b838b8
#
_cell.length_a   1.000
_cell.length_b   1.000
_cell.length_c   1.000
_cell.angle_alpha   90.00
_cell.angle_beta   90.00
_cell.angle_gamma   90.00
#
_symmetry.space_group_name_H-M   'P 1'
#
loop_
_entity.id
_entity.type
_entity.pdbx_description
1 polymer ?
#
loop_
_entity_poly.entity_id
_entity_poly.type
_entity_poly.pdbx_seq_one_letter_code
_entity_poly.pdbx_strand_id
1 'polypeptide(L)'
;MLHVSIRHAFRHRPLYLAVLSLFSLGAAAAPEATPQLPEVVVQERQESSAAVLEKKSNTASRLGLTVRETPATVTVVDRRQIEERGIETTQEALKSVPGITTSSAPGSPGAVFYRGFAGASVTQLFNGITVQYDAIAARPVDSWIYDRVEAIGGPSTFLFGAGAVGGSINYITKLANREGNLTELKAGYGRYDASQLAGGTNRQVGDSHYLRLDVNRNAMDGWSDGTKREAWQLAGSWLWDLTPALNHTLAVEYQNEKVDRPYWGTPLLRPVGGQIAIDEGTRFKNYNAHDGIYEQTVRWARSVLEFKASEALRLRNTAYHYDALRDYRNVETYAFNATNLAVTRSNAQLQRHDQALNGNRLEFNWDGMLGSLTTNWAGGVDYSVNRQTRYPLSVAGPFGSVNPYNFTTADFFSLPGVSNTHTPDRTNRLTTLALFLENRTRLTQQLALLTGLRRDEIDLEVTNHRAVNANNPAYFERTYRPLTGRVAMTYDLTPNANVYIQYSTAADPPAGILTTASFSQVRDFDLTTGKQWEVGSKFSFDDGRGAGTVAFYDITRKNIAVTDPANPGTTLPVGQQSSRGVELTGTYRLTPRLQVAGNLSFVDAQYDEFNEAVGATVVSRAGNQPTNVPKRVGNLWLTYAPAAGWEIGGDVRHVSSRYADSANTVSDGSYNLLGAFVSYRVGRATRIVARGKNLTDKIYAENLSGTSMAYLGTPRTFDLSIQTAF
;
A
#
# COMPACT_ATOMS: atom_id res chain seq x y z
N MET A 1 -5.25 6.98 -50.11
CA MET A 1 -3.81 7.23 -50.13
C MET A 1 -3.40 7.69 -48.74
N LEU A 2 -2.99 6.74 -47.91
CA LEU A 2 -2.45 7.02 -46.57
C LEU A 2 -0.94 7.04 -46.67
N HIS A 3 -0.33 8.20 -46.48
CA HIS A 3 1.11 8.30 -46.19
C HIS A 3 1.27 8.57 -44.70
N VAL A 4 1.61 7.53 -43.94
CA VAL A 4 2.04 7.65 -42.57
C VAL A 4 3.54 7.94 -42.56
N SER A 5 3.91 9.13 -42.14
CA SER A 5 5.29 9.58 -42.03
C SER A 5 5.94 8.98 -40.76
N ILE A 6 6.73 7.94 -40.93
CA ILE A 6 7.62 7.37 -39.90
C ILE A 6 8.95 8.16 -39.90
N ARG A 7 8.97 9.38 -39.38
CA ARG A 7 10.21 10.16 -39.29
C ARG A 7 10.34 11.02 -38.03
N HIS A 8 9.91 10.52 -36.83
CA HIS A 8 10.21 11.27 -35.57
C HIS A 8 10.60 10.42 -34.37
N ALA A 9 10.93 9.14 -34.53
CA ALA A 9 11.17 8.22 -33.39
C ALA A 9 12.67 8.05 -32.99
N PHE A 10 13.64 8.68 -33.66
CA PHE A 10 15.07 8.39 -33.43
C PHE A 10 15.95 9.62 -33.22
N ARG A 11 15.52 10.62 -32.48
CA ARG A 11 16.43 11.67 -32.01
C ARG A 11 16.34 11.78 -30.46
N HIS A 12 17.43 11.40 -29.80
CA HIS A 12 17.75 11.41 -28.38
C HIS A 12 17.54 10.06 -27.66
N ARG A 13 18.64 9.25 -27.67
CA ARG A 13 19.08 8.48 -26.46
C ARG A 13 20.23 7.52 -26.78
N PRO A 14 21.50 7.87 -26.47
CA PRO A 14 22.64 6.95 -26.55
C PRO A 14 22.81 6.03 -25.33
N LEU A 15 21.89 6.07 -24.36
CA LEU A 15 22.03 5.29 -23.11
C LEU A 15 21.55 3.83 -23.19
N TYR A 16 20.81 3.44 -24.24
CA TYR A 16 20.26 2.09 -24.34
C TYR A 16 21.28 0.99 -24.68
N LEU A 17 22.42 1.33 -25.22
CA LEU A 17 23.49 0.36 -25.54
C LEU A 17 24.46 0.07 -24.40
N ALA A 18 24.56 0.96 -23.41
CA ALA A 18 25.50 0.80 -22.29
C ALA A 18 25.04 -0.21 -21.22
N VAL A 19 23.72 -0.42 -21.09
CA VAL A 19 23.19 -1.38 -20.10
C VAL A 19 23.28 -2.83 -20.62
N LEU A 20 23.17 -3.03 -21.93
CA LEU A 20 23.36 -4.35 -22.55
C LEU A 20 24.83 -4.79 -22.58
N SER A 21 25.78 -3.87 -22.59
CA SER A 21 27.21 -4.18 -22.61
C SER A 21 27.81 -4.55 -21.25
N LEU A 22 27.15 -4.21 -20.15
CA LEU A 22 27.58 -4.60 -18.80
C LEU A 22 27.30 -6.08 -18.47
N PHE A 23 26.44 -6.74 -19.23
CA PHE A 23 26.12 -8.17 -19.05
C PHE A 23 26.90 -9.11 -20.01
N SER A 24 27.71 -8.60 -20.92
CA SER A 24 28.47 -9.38 -21.90
C SER A 24 29.95 -9.67 -21.50
N LEU A 25 30.40 -9.26 -20.33
CA LEU A 25 31.80 -9.43 -19.87
C LEU A 25 32.02 -10.72 -19.06
N GLY A 26 31.41 -11.83 -19.46
CA GLY A 26 31.56 -13.11 -18.78
C GLY A 26 31.70 -14.35 -19.66
N ALA A 27 32.03 -14.21 -20.93
CA ALA A 27 32.17 -15.35 -21.83
C ALA A 27 33.38 -15.27 -22.76
N ALA A 28 34.55 -15.45 -22.20
CA ALA A 28 35.76 -15.80 -22.95
C ALA A 28 36.67 -16.65 -22.07
N ALA A 29 36.38 -17.96 -21.98
CA ALA A 29 37.32 -18.97 -21.57
C ALA A 29 37.12 -20.20 -22.47
N ALA A 30 38.22 -20.81 -22.90
CA ALA A 30 38.36 -21.87 -23.86
C ALA A 30 37.58 -23.16 -23.49
N PRO A 31 37.33 -24.07 -24.45
CA PRO A 31 36.46 -25.20 -24.26
C PRO A 31 37.16 -26.33 -23.46
N GLU A 32 36.89 -26.45 -22.21
CA GLU A 32 37.06 -27.68 -21.47
C GLU A 32 35.70 -28.41 -21.36
N ALA A 33 35.74 -29.75 -21.35
CA ALA A 33 34.62 -30.65 -21.42
C ALA A 33 33.49 -30.24 -20.46
N THR A 34 32.31 -29.99 -20.99
CA THR A 34 31.10 -29.60 -20.29
C THR A 34 30.69 -30.67 -19.29
N PRO A 35 30.74 -30.44 -17.98
CA PRO A 35 29.92 -31.22 -17.07
C PRO A 35 28.48 -30.91 -17.43
N GLN A 36 27.69 -31.92 -17.80
CA GLN A 36 26.24 -31.75 -17.87
C GLN A 36 25.76 -31.36 -16.48
N LEU A 37 25.42 -30.08 -16.30
CA LEU A 37 24.70 -29.62 -15.12
C LEU A 37 23.45 -30.50 -14.99
N PRO A 38 23.09 -30.95 -13.78
CA PRO A 38 21.86 -31.68 -13.57
C PRO A 38 20.73 -30.82 -14.12
N GLU A 39 19.90 -31.42 -14.93
CA GLU A 39 18.74 -30.80 -15.54
C GLU A 39 17.86 -30.21 -14.41
N VAL A 40 17.91 -28.91 -14.20
CA VAL A 40 16.95 -28.22 -13.33
C VAL A 40 15.64 -28.29 -14.09
N VAL A 41 14.92 -29.38 -13.88
CA VAL A 41 13.54 -29.50 -14.28
C VAL A 41 12.78 -28.55 -13.34
N VAL A 42 12.58 -27.32 -13.78
CA VAL A 42 11.54 -26.47 -13.24
C VAL A 42 10.22 -27.10 -13.66
N GLN A 43 9.87 -28.22 -13.02
CA GLN A 43 8.51 -28.67 -13.00
C GLN A 43 7.75 -27.58 -12.25
N GLU A 44 6.99 -26.78 -12.99
CA GLU A 44 5.92 -25.98 -12.44
C GLU A 44 4.97 -26.94 -11.73
N ARG A 45 5.29 -27.29 -10.46
CA ARG A 45 4.33 -27.91 -9.56
C ARG A 45 3.24 -26.85 -9.45
N GLN A 46 2.14 -27.04 -10.16
CA GLN A 46 0.95 -26.27 -9.91
C GLN A 46 0.65 -26.39 -8.42
N GLU A 47 0.95 -25.34 -7.66
CA GLU A 47 0.71 -25.34 -6.23
C GLU A 47 -0.74 -25.71 -5.96
N SER A 48 -0.96 -26.59 -4.99
CA SER A 48 -2.28 -26.90 -4.48
C SER A 48 -2.98 -25.58 -4.08
N SER A 49 -4.28 -25.45 -4.33
CA SER A 49 -5.04 -24.28 -3.84
C SER A 49 -4.94 -24.13 -2.31
N ALA A 50 -4.75 -25.24 -1.59
CA ALA A 50 -4.49 -25.24 -0.16
C ALA A 50 -3.16 -24.56 0.22
N ALA A 51 -2.18 -24.47 -0.69
CA ALA A 51 -0.90 -23.83 -0.43
C ALA A 51 -1.04 -22.34 -0.05
N VAL A 52 -2.14 -21.66 -0.43
CA VAL A 52 -2.44 -20.31 0.00
C VAL A 52 -2.55 -20.21 1.53
N LEU A 53 -3.09 -21.23 2.19
CA LEU A 53 -3.24 -21.26 3.65
C LEU A 53 -1.95 -21.61 4.38
N GLU A 54 -1.00 -22.24 3.70
CA GLU A 54 0.30 -22.65 4.26
C GLU A 54 1.38 -21.56 4.10
N LYS A 55 1.07 -20.46 3.41
CA LYS A 55 1.98 -19.31 3.33
C LYS A 55 2.19 -18.70 4.70
N LYS A 56 3.46 -18.44 5.04
CA LYS A 56 3.82 -17.73 6.27
C LYS A 56 3.64 -16.23 6.10
N SER A 57 3.14 -15.56 7.14
CA SER A 57 3.04 -14.11 7.20
C SER A 57 3.75 -13.58 8.45
N ASN A 58 4.71 -12.68 8.25
CA ASN A 58 5.38 -11.96 9.34
C ASN A 58 4.66 -10.67 9.70
N THR A 59 3.60 -10.31 8.96
CA THR A 59 2.76 -9.13 9.23
C THR A 59 1.65 -9.44 10.22
N ALA A 60 1.19 -10.69 10.28
CA ALA A 60 0.06 -11.06 11.14
C ALA A 60 0.49 -11.67 12.47
N SER A 61 1.75 -12.11 12.58
CA SER A 61 2.37 -12.64 13.79
C SER A 61 3.90 -12.63 13.67
N ARG A 62 4.59 -12.38 14.78
CA ARG A 62 6.06 -12.49 14.85
C ARG A 62 6.55 -13.91 15.08
N LEU A 63 5.64 -14.86 15.29
CA LEU A 63 5.93 -16.29 15.50
C LEU A 63 6.15 -17.06 14.19
N GLY A 64 6.07 -16.39 13.01
CA GLY A 64 6.22 -17.03 11.71
C GLY A 64 5.09 -18.01 11.38
N LEU A 65 3.88 -17.73 11.84
CA LEU A 65 2.69 -18.56 11.62
C LEU A 65 2.26 -18.55 10.15
N THR A 66 1.67 -19.64 9.71
CA THR A 66 0.99 -19.71 8.42
C THR A 66 -0.31 -18.91 8.45
N VAL A 67 -0.87 -18.62 7.26
CA VAL A 67 -2.21 -18.02 7.15
C VAL A 67 -3.23 -18.89 7.90
N ARG A 68 -3.15 -20.23 7.80
CA ARG A 68 -4.02 -21.18 8.52
C ARG A 68 -3.95 -20.99 10.04
N GLU A 69 -2.73 -20.94 10.58
CA GLU A 69 -2.48 -20.89 12.02
C GLU A 69 -2.78 -19.53 12.66
N THR A 70 -2.86 -18.47 11.85
CA THR A 70 -3.06 -17.11 12.33
C THR A 70 -4.55 -16.83 12.57
N PRO A 71 -5.00 -16.53 13.79
CA PRO A 71 -6.41 -16.24 14.10
C PRO A 71 -6.77 -14.78 13.74
N ALA A 72 -6.67 -14.44 12.46
CA ALA A 72 -7.00 -13.14 11.88
C ALA A 72 -7.22 -13.28 10.38
N THR A 73 -7.91 -12.33 9.77
CA THR A 73 -7.95 -12.19 8.32
C THR A 73 -6.58 -11.74 7.81
N VAL A 74 -5.92 -12.61 7.05
CA VAL A 74 -4.61 -12.37 6.46
C VAL A 74 -4.65 -12.62 4.96
N THR A 75 -4.14 -11.68 4.19
CA THR A 75 -3.98 -11.81 2.74
C THR A 75 -2.51 -11.68 2.37
N VAL A 76 -1.98 -12.62 1.58
CA VAL A 76 -0.64 -12.57 1.02
C VAL A 76 -0.77 -12.54 -0.49
N VAL A 77 -0.42 -11.40 -1.09
CA VAL A 77 -0.30 -11.22 -2.55
C VAL A 77 1.17 -11.44 -2.88
N ASP A 78 1.52 -12.64 -3.29
CA ASP A 78 2.91 -13.05 -3.57
C ASP A 78 3.39 -12.62 -4.96
N ARG A 79 4.66 -12.85 -5.25
CA ARG A 79 5.29 -12.50 -6.53
C ARG A 79 4.56 -13.10 -7.72
N ARG A 80 4.16 -14.36 -7.64
CA ARG A 80 3.42 -15.04 -8.70
C ARG A 80 2.09 -14.34 -8.98
N GLN A 81 1.31 -14.01 -7.95
CA GLN A 81 0.04 -13.28 -8.10
C GLN A 81 0.25 -11.85 -8.64
N ILE A 82 1.35 -11.18 -8.24
CA ILE A 82 1.73 -9.88 -8.80
C ILE A 82 1.92 -9.98 -10.31
N GLU A 83 2.62 -11.01 -10.79
CA GLU A 83 2.89 -11.22 -12.21
C GLU A 83 1.66 -11.70 -13.00
N GLU A 84 0.94 -12.68 -12.49
CA GLU A 84 -0.26 -13.24 -13.12
C GLU A 84 -1.35 -12.17 -13.31
N ARG A 85 -1.57 -11.33 -12.29
CA ARG A 85 -2.56 -10.26 -12.33
C ARG A 85 -2.07 -8.99 -13.02
N GLY A 86 -0.79 -8.91 -13.41
CA GLY A 86 -0.17 -7.72 -14.02
C GLY A 86 -0.21 -6.51 -13.11
N ILE A 87 0.10 -6.73 -11.85
CA ILE A 87 0.17 -5.68 -10.83
C ILE A 87 1.45 -4.87 -11.04
N GLU A 88 1.31 -3.61 -11.39
CA GLU A 88 2.45 -2.72 -11.68
C GLU A 88 2.83 -1.86 -10.47
N THR A 89 1.86 -1.56 -9.61
CA THR A 89 2.09 -0.71 -8.43
C THR A 89 1.59 -1.36 -7.14
N THR A 90 2.05 -0.82 -6.00
CA THR A 90 1.59 -1.22 -4.67
C THR A 90 0.09 -1.04 -4.50
N GLN A 91 -0.51 0.05 -5.01
CA GLN A 91 -1.96 0.28 -4.93
C GLN A 91 -2.75 -0.73 -5.77
N GLU A 92 -2.23 -1.16 -6.91
CA GLU A 92 -2.88 -2.26 -7.66
C GLU A 92 -2.82 -3.57 -6.87
N ALA A 93 -1.71 -3.86 -6.17
CA ALA A 93 -1.63 -5.03 -5.29
C ALA A 93 -2.71 -5.01 -4.21
N LEU A 94 -2.96 -3.84 -3.61
CA LEU A 94 -3.99 -3.67 -2.59
C LEU A 94 -5.40 -3.96 -3.10
N LYS A 95 -5.69 -3.71 -4.38
CA LYS A 95 -6.97 -4.06 -5.00
C LYS A 95 -7.26 -5.57 -4.96
N SER A 96 -6.23 -6.41 -4.74
CA SER A 96 -6.36 -7.86 -4.56
C SER A 96 -6.74 -8.28 -3.14
N VAL A 97 -6.66 -7.39 -2.16
CA VAL A 97 -7.06 -7.65 -0.76
C VAL A 97 -8.58 -7.47 -0.62
N PRO A 98 -9.30 -8.35 0.09
CA PRO A 98 -10.74 -8.21 0.31
C PRO A 98 -11.10 -6.85 0.89
N GLY A 99 -12.08 -6.17 0.32
CA GLY A 99 -12.63 -4.92 0.85
C GLY A 99 -11.76 -3.66 0.69
N ILE A 100 -10.52 -3.77 0.25
CA ILE A 100 -9.69 -2.57 0.04
C ILE A 100 -10.12 -1.84 -1.23
N THR A 101 -10.29 -0.52 -1.09
CA THR A 101 -10.32 0.44 -2.21
C THR A 101 -9.19 1.43 -2.06
N THR A 102 -8.63 1.87 -3.20
CA THR A 102 -7.48 2.78 -3.23
C THR A 102 -7.51 3.59 -4.51
N SER A 103 -6.93 4.79 -4.48
CA SER A 103 -6.67 5.58 -5.68
C SER A 103 -5.20 5.47 -6.08
N SER A 104 -4.95 5.46 -7.38
CA SER A 104 -3.63 5.20 -7.97
C SER A 104 -3.18 6.25 -8.99
N ALA A 105 -3.80 7.43 -8.98
CA ALA A 105 -3.43 8.50 -9.91
C ALA A 105 -1.97 8.94 -9.71
N PRO A 106 -1.16 9.01 -10.77
CA PRO A 106 0.25 9.39 -10.67
C PRO A 106 0.43 10.77 -10.04
N GLY A 107 1.32 10.87 -9.06
CA GLY A 107 1.66 12.11 -8.34
C GLY A 107 0.63 12.56 -7.30
N SER A 108 -0.48 11.86 -7.19
CA SER A 108 -1.46 12.04 -6.12
C SER A 108 -1.16 11.11 -4.95
N PRO A 109 -1.34 11.52 -3.68
CA PRO A 109 -1.28 10.58 -2.58
C PRO A 109 -2.40 9.55 -2.72
N GLY A 110 -2.05 8.27 -2.75
CA GLY A 110 -3.02 7.18 -2.83
C GLY A 110 -3.83 7.11 -1.54
N ALA A 111 -5.14 7.30 -1.61
CA ALA A 111 -6.02 7.00 -0.49
C ALA A 111 -6.23 5.49 -0.37
N VAL A 112 -6.10 4.93 0.83
CA VAL A 112 -6.38 3.52 1.11
C VAL A 112 -7.52 3.43 2.11
N PHE A 113 -8.55 2.69 1.74
CA PHE A 113 -9.72 2.42 2.58
C PHE A 113 -9.77 0.94 2.88
N TYR A 114 -9.88 0.58 4.14
CA TYR A 114 -9.99 -0.80 4.59
C TYR A 114 -10.95 -0.92 5.77
N ARG A 115 -11.93 -1.82 5.68
CA ARG A 115 -12.95 -2.04 6.72
C ARG A 115 -13.66 -0.77 7.19
N GLY A 116 -13.90 0.19 6.28
CA GLY A 116 -14.57 1.46 6.60
C GLY A 116 -13.66 2.57 7.14
N PHE A 117 -12.37 2.32 7.29
CA PHE A 117 -11.38 3.28 7.79
C PHE A 117 -10.40 3.69 6.69
N ALA A 118 -9.78 4.87 6.84
CA ALA A 118 -8.87 5.44 5.86
C ALA A 118 -7.71 6.22 6.51
N GLY A 119 -6.76 6.65 5.70
CA GLY A 119 -5.61 7.46 6.12
C GLY A 119 -4.75 6.75 7.16
N ALA A 120 -4.35 7.45 8.21
CA ALA A 120 -3.48 6.92 9.28
C ALA A 120 -4.06 5.69 10.00
N SER A 121 -5.38 5.46 9.90
CA SER A 121 -6.03 4.27 10.47
C SER A 121 -5.77 2.98 9.69
N VAL A 122 -5.13 3.07 8.51
CA VAL A 122 -4.63 1.92 7.73
C VAL A 122 -3.12 2.07 7.61
N THR A 123 -2.40 1.36 8.49
CA THR A 123 -0.95 1.49 8.58
C THR A 123 -0.26 0.82 7.40
N GLN A 124 0.66 1.53 6.77
CA GLN A 124 1.52 1.01 5.71
C GLN A 124 2.94 0.82 6.22
N LEU A 125 3.45 -0.39 6.03
CA LEU A 125 4.76 -0.85 6.49
C LEU A 125 5.64 -1.19 5.30
N PHE A 126 6.92 -0.95 5.45
CA PHE A 126 7.94 -1.44 4.53
C PHE A 126 8.89 -2.35 5.31
N ASN A 127 8.85 -3.65 4.95
CA ASN A 127 9.64 -4.69 5.63
C ASN A 127 9.40 -4.75 7.16
N GLY A 128 8.14 -4.55 7.58
CA GLY A 128 7.74 -4.57 8.99
C GLY A 128 8.11 -3.31 9.79
N ILE A 129 8.48 -2.22 9.10
CA ILE A 129 8.84 -0.94 9.73
C ILE A 129 7.81 0.10 9.31
N THR A 130 7.24 0.82 10.29
CA THR A 130 6.30 1.91 10.07
C THR A 130 7.07 3.17 9.73
N VAL A 131 6.88 3.70 8.51
CA VAL A 131 7.49 5.00 8.12
C VAL A 131 6.65 6.19 8.55
N GLN A 132 5.46 5.97 9.08
CA GLN A 132 4.56 6.90 9.75
C GLN A 132 4.06 8.09 8.94
N TYR A 133 4.15 8.04 7.64
CA TYR A 133 3.68 9.13 6.81
C TYR A 133 2.73 8.59 5.77
N ASP A 134 1.43 8.69 6.03
CA ASP A 134 0.40 8.37 5.06
C ASP A 134 0.64 9.12 3.74
N ALA A 135 0.95 10.40 3.82
CA ALA A 135 1.22 11.22 2.64
C ALA A 135 2.45 10.80 1.82
N ILE A 136 3.44 10.13 2.43
CA ILE A 136 4.62 9.58 1.74
C ILE A 136 4.46 8.09 1.49
N ALA A 137 3.93 7.34 2.46
CA ALA A 137 3.79 5.89 2.39
C ALA A 137 2.64 5.45 1.48
N ALA A 138 1.56 6.22 1.38
CA ALA A 138 0.38 5.87 0.60
C ALA A 138 0.51 6.13 -0.91
N ARG A 139 1.65 6.61 -1.40
CA ARG A 139 1.86 6.84 -2.83
C ARG A 139 1.97 5.52 -3.59
N PRO A 140 1.60 5.50 -4.89
CA PRO A 140 1.90 4.37 -5.76
C PRO A 140 3.42 4.15 -5.88
N VAL A 141 3.87 2.93 -5.66
CA VAL A 141 5.26 2.51 -5.85
C VAL A 141 5.27 1.33 -6.80
N ASP A 142 6.22 1.29 -7.73
CA ASP A 142 6.33 0.18 -8.68
C ASP A 142 6.59 -1.15 -7.94
N SER A 143 5.95 -2.22 -8.40
CA SER A 143 5.92 -3.51 -7.70
C SER A 143 7.16 -4.38 -7.92
N TRP A 144 8.07 -4.01 -8.83
CA TRP A 144 9.17 -4.90 -9.25
C TRP A 144 10.07 -5.37 -8.12
N ILE A 145 10.48 -4.47 -7.24
CA ILE A 145 11.41 -4.80 -6.15
C ILE A 145 10.76 -5.58 -5.00
N TYR A 146 9.42 -5.70 -4.98
CA TYR A 146 8.73 -6.40 -3.90
C TYR A 146 8.56 -7.89 -4.20
N ASP A 147 8.84 -8.71 -3.21
CA ASP A 147 8.58 -10.14 -3.18
C ASP A 147 7.08 -10.41 -3.02
N ARG A 148 6.46 -9.70 -2.10
CA ARG A 148 5.04 -9.83 -1.79
C ARG A 148 4.48 -8.63 -1.04
N VAL A 149 3.16 -8.54 -1.02
CA VAL A 149 2.40 -7.61 -0.19
C VAL A 149 1.55 -8.43 0.77
N GLU A 150 1.66 -8.14 2.07
CA GLU A 150 0.87 -8.78 3.10
C GLU A 150 -0.11 -7.77 3.71
N ALA A 151 -1.34 -8.20 4.01
CA ALA A 151 -2.33 -7.40 4.69
C ALA A 151 -2.97 -8.18 5.84
N ILE A 152 -3.15 -7.51 6.98
CA ILE A 152 -3.93 -7.99 8.11
C ILE A 152 -5.11 -7.04 8.34
N GLY A 153 -6.31 -7.57 8.48
CA GLY A 153 -7.51 -6.78 8.76
C GLY A 153 -7.69 -6.46 10.23
N GLY A 154 -8.12 -5.22 10.52
CA GLY A 154 -8.45 -4.74 11.85
C GLY A 154 -7.26 -4.30 12.70
N PRO A 155 -7.49 -4.01 13.98
CA PRO A 155 -6.49 -3.53 14.94
C PRO A 155 -5.26 -4.43 15.05
N SER A 156 -4.09 -3.87 14.73
CA SER A 156 -2.80 -4.57 14.74
C SER A 156 -1.65 -3.74 15.34
N THR A 157 -1.96 -2.69 16.08
CA THR A 157 -0.98 -1.83 16.77
C THR A 157 -0.03 -2.63 17.67
N PHE A 158 -0.50 -3.68 18.30
CA PHE A 158 0.32 -4.57 19.15
C PHE A 158 1.49 -5.24 18.40
N LEU A 159 1.48 -5.26 17.07
CA LEU A 159 2.58 -5.76 16.26
C LEU A 159 3.58 -4.68 15.84
N PHE A 160 3.09 -3.51 15.41
CA PHE A 160 3.92 -2.53 14.70
C PHE A 160 3.92 -1.12 15.29
N GLY A 161 3.17 -0.87 16.36
CA GLY A 161 3.03 0.43 16.99
C GLY A 161 1.82 1.23 16.49
N ALA A 162 1.74 2.49 16.88
CA ALA A 162 0.59 3.37 16.69
C ALA A 162 0.05 3.40 15.25
N GLY A 163 -1.28 3.39 15.12
CA GLY A 163 -2.04 3.28 13.87
C GLY A 163 -2.89 2.01 13.79
N ALA A 164 -3.28 1.60 12.59
CA ALA A 164 -3.84 0.29 12.27
C ALA A 164 -5.16 -0.08 12.96
N VAL A 165 -6.15 0.81 12.96
CA VAL A 165 -7.52 0.45 13.37
C VAL A 165 -8.23 -0.35 12.28
N GLY A 166 -8.13 0.06 11.02
CA GLY A 166 -8.71 -0.63 9.86
C GLY A 166 -7.89 -1.82 9.40
N GLY A 167 -6.56 -1.77 9.60
CA GLY A 167 -5.63 -2.83 9.22
C GLY A 167 -4.20 -2.35 9.01
N SER A 168 -3.29 -3.30 8.80
CA SER A 168 -1.91 -3.04 8.39
C SER A 168 -1.59 -3.70 7.06
N ILE A 169 -0.78 -3.01 6.26
CA ILE A 169 -0.28 -3.46 4.97
C ILE A 169 1.24 -3.43 5.02
N ASN A 170 1.89 -4.49 4.57
CA ASN A 170 3.34 -4.60 4.58
C ASN A 170 3.88 -4.95 3.19
N TYR A 171 4.72 -4.08 2.66
CA TYR A 171 5.43 -4.27 1.41
C TYR A 171 6.80 -4.90 1.72
N ILE A 172 7.04 -6.11 1.22
CA ILE A 172 8.23 -6.90 1.52
C ILE A 172 9.12 -6.95 0.29
N THR A 173 10.32 -6.40 0.41
CA THR A 173 11.31 -6.32 -0.66
C THR A 173 11.98 -7.67 -0.89
N LYS A 174 12.29 -8.00 -2.14
CA LYS A 174 13.13 -9.14 -2.53
C LYS A 174 14.51 -9.00 -1.88
N LEU A 175 15.01 -10.06 -1.28
CA LEU A 175 16.34 -10.12 -0.66
C LEU A 175 17.18 -11.25 -1.24
N ALA A 176 18.49 -11.14 -1.09
CA ALA A 176 19.41 -12.22 -1.35
C ALA A 176 19.02 -13.47 -0.55
N ASN A 177 19.01 -14.61 -1.20
CA ASN A 177 18.59 -15.88 -0.61
C ASN A 177 19.47 -17.04 -1.08
N ARG A 178 19.27 -18.20 -0.45
CA ARG A 178 20.04 -19.43 -0.69
C ARG A 178 19.38 -20.36 -1.73
N GLU A 179 18.32 -19.91 -2.42
CA GLU A 179 17.52 -20.73 -3.34
C GLU A 179 18.22 -21.02 -4.68
N GLY A 180 19.42 -20.45 -4.87
CA GLY A 180 20.22 -20.65 -6.08
C GLY A 180 20.36 -19.41 -6.94
N ASN A 181 21.02 -19.59 -8.08
CA ASN A 181 21.26 -18.54 -9.04
C ASN A 181 20.00 -18.30 -9.88
N LEU A 182 19.59 -17.06 -9.98
CA LEU A 182 18.42 -16.64 -10.75
C LEU A 182 18.73 -15.30 -11.43
N THR A 183 18.33 -15.14 -12.68
CA THR A 183 18.27 -13.84 -13.36
C THR A 183 16.88 -13.66 -13.91
N GLU A 184 16.27 -12.53 -13.64
CA GLU A 184 14.95 -12.15 -14.13
C GLU A 184 15.06 -10.87 -14.95
N LEU A 185 14.47 -10.85 -16.15
CA LEU A 185 14.40 -9.64 -17.00
C LEU A 185 12.96 -9.42 -17.41
N LYS A 186 12.54 -8.17 -17.51
CA LYS A 186 11.23 -7.76 -18.01
C LYS A 186 11.35 -6.54 -18.88
N ALA A 187 10.71 -6.58 -20.05
CA ALA A 187 10.45 -5.43 -20.89
C ALA A 187 8.96 -5.36 -21.19
N GLY A 188 8.37 -4.17 -21.08
CA GLY A 188 6.95 -3.94 -21.35
C GLY A 188 6.72 -2.63 -22.07
N TYR A 189 5.66 -2.60 -22.90
CA TYR A 189 5.18 -1.41 -23.56
C TYR A 189 3.66 -1.43 -23.64
N GLY A 190 3.02 -0.29 -23.45
CA GLY A 190 1.58 -0.19 -23.41
C GLY A 190 1.03 1.17 -23.83
N ARG A 191 -0.29 1.29 -23.73
CA ARG A 191 -1.00 2.54 -24.03
C ARG A 191 -0.48 3.69 -23.17
N TYR A 192 -0.59 4.92 -23.66
CA TYR A 192 -0.07 6.15 -23.07
C TYR A 192 1.47 6.16 -22.95
N ASP A 193 2.12 5.58 -23.94
CA ASP A 193 3.58 5.45 -24.02
C ASP A 193 4.21 4.82 -22.74
N ALA A 194 3.41 3.97 -22.09
CA ALA A 194 3.87 3.27 -20.89
C ALA A 194 4.96 2.27 -21.27
N SER A 195 6.12 2.39 -20.63
CA SER A 195 7.28 1.52 -20.87
C SER A 195 7.91 1.09 -19.56
N GLN A 196 8.26 -0.19 -19.45
CA GLN A 196 8.96 -0.77 -18.32
C GLN A 196 10.19 -1.53 -18.79
N LEU A 197 11.31 -1.29 -18.10
CA LEU A 197 12.52 -2.10 -18.20
C LEU A 197 12.93 -2.48 -16.79
N ALA A 198 13.02 -3.77 -16.53
CA ALA A 198 13.39 -4.26 -15.22
C ALA A 198 14.31 -5.47 -15.31
N GLY A 199 15.19 -5.60 -14.34
CA GLY A 199 16.09 -6.75 -14.21
C GLY A 199 16.38 -7.04 -12.76
N GLY A 200 16.57 -8.31 -12.44
CA GLY A 200 16.94 -8.77 -11.10
C GLY A 200 17.86 -9.97 -11.19
N THR A 201 18.76 -10.10 -10.24
CA THR A 201 19.61 -11.30 -10.17
C THR A 201 19.90 -11.68 -8.71
N ASN A 202 19.81 -12.95 -8.41
CA ASN A 202 20.31 -13.57 -7.17
C ASN A 202 21.50 -14.45 -7.53
N ARG A 203 22.60 -14.31 -6.82
CA ARG A 203 23.85 -15.08 -7.08
C ARG A 203 24.46 -15.55 -5.79
N GLN A 204 24.80 -16.81 -5.75
CA GLN A 204 25.72 -17.36 -4.75
C GLN A 204 27.15 -17.04 -5.17
N VAL A 205 27.95 -16.53 -4.26
CA VAL A 205 29.37 -16.18 -4.46
C VAL A 205 30.20 -16.89 -3.41
N GLY A 206 30.88 -17.98 -3.79
CA GLY A 206 31.51 -18.89 -2.84
C GLY A 206 30.46 -19.66 -2.01
N ASP A 207 30.86 -20.16 -0.84
CA ASP A 207 30.03 -21.07 -0.05
C ASP A 207 29.07 -20.35 0.92
N SER A 208 29.32 -19.07 1.24
CA SER A 208 28.64 -18.37 2.34
C SER A 208 28.09 -16.99 1.97
N HIS A 209 28.23 -16.56 0.74
CA HIS A 209 27.77 -15.24 0.30
C HIS A 209 26.71 -15.37 -0.77
N TYR A 210 25.65 -14.56 -0.63
CA TYR A 210 24.55 -14.47 -1.59
C TYR A 210 24.29 -13.00 -1.84
N LEU A 211 24.23 -12.62 -3.11
CA LEU A 211 24.03 -11.25 -3.55
C LEU A 211 22.75 -11.18 -4.37
N ARG A 212 21.94 -10.15 -4.12
CA ARG A 212 20.79 -9.82 -4.95
C ARG A 212 20.87 -8.36 -5.39
N LEU A 213 20.52 -8.11 -6.66
CA LEU A 213 20.35 -6.80 -7.23
C LEU A 213 19.10 -6.77 -8.08
N ASP A 214 18.24 -5.81 -7.86
CA ASP A 214 17.05 -5.52 -8.67
C ASP A 214 17.07 -4.07 -9.14
N VAL A 215 16.79 -3.83 -10.43
CA VAL A 215 16.68 -2.51 -11.04
C VAL A 215 15.36 -2.45 -11.81
N ASN A 216 14.65 -1.35 -11.72
CA ASN A 216 13.44 -1.10 -12.49
C ASN A 216 13.38 0.36 -12.94
N ARG A 217 13.02 0.57 -14.18
CA ARG A 217 12.63 1.87 -14.74
C ARG A 217 11.23 1.75 -15.33
N ASN A 218 10.37 2.67 -14.94
CA ASN A 218 9.02 2.78 -15.47
C ASN A 218 8.78 4.22 -15.93
N ALA A 219 8.26 4.39 -17.14
CA ALA A 219 7.94 5.70 -17.70
C ALA A 219 6.63 5.64 -18.48
N MET A 220 5.83 6.71 -18.41
CA MET A 220 4.56 6.84 -19.13
C MET A 220 4.19 8.31 -19.35
N ASP A 221 3.49 8.57 -20.43
CA ASP A 221 2.91 9.90 -20.66
C ASP A 221 1.64 10.16 -19.84
N GLY A 222 1.11 9.16 -19.16
CA GLY A 222 -0.16 9.28 -18.42
C GLY A 222 -1.37 9.44 -19.34
N TRP A 223 -2.56 9.23 -18.80
CA TRP A 223 -3.81 9.33 -19.55
C TRP A 223 -4.44 10.74 -19.47
N SER A 224 -3.97 11.59 -18.60
CA SER A 224 -4.43 12.97 -18.41
C SER A 224 -3.52 13.95 -19.17
N ASP A 225 -4.10 14.98 -19.74
CA ASP A 225 -3.41 15.95 -20.62
C ASP A 225 -2.13 16.51 -19.99
N GLY A 226 -0.99 16.27 -20.60
CA GLY A 226 0.32 16.78 -20.16
C GLY A 226 0.94 16.09 -18.96
N THR A 227 0.30 15.09 -18.36
CA THR A 227 0.90 14.30 -17.29
C THR A 227 1.98 13.38 -17.84
N LYS A 228 3.15 13.37 -17.20
CA LYS A 228 4.24 12.44 -17.50
C LYS A 228 4.81 11.88 -16.21
N ARG A 229 5.10 10.59 -16.18
CA ARG A 229 5.70 9.92 -15.02
C ARG A 229 6.98 9.21 -15.42
N GLU A 230 8.01 9.37 -14.61
CA GLU A 230 9.21 8.55 -14.65
C GLU A 230 9.56 8.09 -13.24
N ALA A 231 9.85 6.81 -13.07
CA ALA A 231 10.24 6.23 -11.80
C ALA A 231 11.43 5.27 -11.98
N TRP A 232 12.33 5.31 -11.02
CA TRP A 232 13.47 4.43 -10.91
C TRP A 232 13.48 3.74 -9.56
N GLN A 233 13.81 2.46 -9.57
CA GLN A 233 14.03 1.68 -8.36
C GLN A 233 15.33 0.89 -8.48
N LEU A 234 16.08 0.88 -7.40
CA LEU A 234 17.26 0.05 -7.20
C LEU A 234 17.12 -0.62 -5.83
N ALA A 235 17.24 -1.93 -5.76
CA ALA A 235 17.31 -2.66 -4.51
C ALA A 235 18.48 -3.63 -4.56
N GLY A 236 19.35 -3.57 -3.55
CA GLY A 236 20.50 -4.45 -3.42
C GLY A 236 20.53 -5.09 -2.04
N SER A 237 20.96 -6.35 -1.96
CA SER A 237 21.18 -7.00 -0.68
C SER A 237 22.32 -8.01 -0.75
N TRP A 238 22.96 -8.18 0.39
CA TRP A 238 24.03 -9.12 0.62
C TRP A 238 23.72 -9.94 1.87
N LEU A 239 23.49 -11.24 1.70
CA LEU A 239 23.37 -12.21 2.77
C LEU A 239 24.72 -12.92 2.93
N TRP A 240 25.24 -12.92 4.14
CA TRP A 240 26.48 -13.56 4.51
C TRP A 240 26.26 -14.57 5.66
N ASP A 241 26.56 -15.85 5.43
CA ASP A 241 26.60 -16.88 6.44
C ASP A 241 27.97 -16.85 7.14
N LEU A 242 28.05 -16.07 8.22
CA LEU A 242 29.25 -15.91 9.05
C LEU A 242 29.66 -17.22 9.71
N THR A 243 28.68 -17.97 10.20
CA THR A 243 28.80 -19.32 10.75
C THR A 243 27.50 -20.09 10.47
N PRO A 244 27.41 -21.40 10.69
CA PRO A 244 26.16 -22.16 10.59
C PRO A 244 25.02 -21.63 11.49
N ALA A 245 25.38 -20.86 12.55
CA ALA A 245 24.41 -20.30 13.50
C ALA A 245 24.22 -18.80 13.38
N LEU A 246 25.05 -18.09 12.61
CA LEU A 246 25.03 -16.63 12.53
C LEU A 246 25.06 -16.19 11.08
N ASN A 247 24.05 -15.45 10.65
CA ASN A 247 24.02 -14.78 9.35
C ASN A 247 23.78 -13.29 9.49
N HIS A 248 24.21 -12.55 8.47
CA HIS A 248 24.03 -11.11 8.37
C HIS A 248 23.50 -10.74 6.99
N THR A 249 22.44 -9.97 6.94
CA THR A 249 21.90 -9.38 5.71
C THR A 249 22.05 -7.87 5.74
N LEU A 250 22.75 -7.32 4.77
CA LEU A 250 22.74 -5.90 4.46
C LEU A 250 21.81 -5.68 3.26
N ALA A 251 20.93 -4.69 3.35
CA ALA A 251 20.00 -4.36 2.28
C ALA A 251 19.94 -2.84 2.10
N VAL A 252 19.93 -2.40 0.85
CA VAL A 252 19.80 -0.99 0.47
C VAL A 252 18.74 -0.85 -0.63
N GLU A 253 17.97 0.22 -0.57
CA GLU A 253 16.97 0.56 -1.59
C GLU A 253 17.05 2.04 -1.92
N TYR A 254 16.91 2.35 -3.20
CA TYR A 254 16.76 3.69 -3.73
C TYR A 254 15.54 3.73 -4.64
N GLN A 255 14.68 4.71 -4.42
CA GLN A 255 13.50 4.94 -5.25
C GLN A 255 13.42 6.42 -5.55
N ASN A 256 13.24 6.74 -6.82
CA ASN A 256 12.98 8.10 -7.28
C ASN A 256 11.75 8.08 -8.19
N GLU A 257 10.86 9.02 -8.01
CA GLU A 257 9.70 9.22 -8.86
C GLU A 257 9.54 10.70 -9.16
N LYS A 258 9.30 10.99 -10.42
CA LYS A 258 8.96 12.32 -10.91
C LYS A 258 7.69 12.24 -11.74
N VAL A 259 6.73 13.15 -11.46
CA VAL A 259 5.51 13.31 -12.25
C VAL A 259 5.41 14.78 -12.65
N ASP A 260 5.52 15.04 -13.94
CA ASP A 260 5.24 16.36 -14.49
C ASP A 260 3.74 16.52 -14.65
N ARG A 261 3.23 17.69 -14.26
CA ARG A 261 1.81 18.07 -14.29
C ARG A 261 0.91 16.94 -13.74
N PRO A 262 1.03 16.60 -12.43
CA PRO A 262 0.25 15.53 -11.83
C PRO A 262 -1.25 15.71 -12.04
N TYR A 263 -1.96 14.61 -12.28
CA TYR A 263 -3.42 14.61 -12.31
C TYR A 263 -3.95 14.73 -10.89
N TRP A 264 -4.61 15.85 -10.58
CA TRP A 264 -5.12 16.14 -9.23
C TRP A 264 -6.65 16.06 -9.13
N GLY A 265 -7.30 15.39 -10.07
CA GLY A 265 -8.74 15.15 -10.12
C GLY A 265 -9.44 15.81 -11.29
N THR A 266 -10.71 15.48 -11.42
CA THR A 266 -11.63 16.01 -12.45
C THR A 266 -12.79 16.73 -11.74
N PRO A 267 -13.18 17.95 -12.16
CA PRO A 267 -14.35 18.63 -11.61
C PRO A 267 -15.63 17.88 -11.95
N LEU A 268 -16.56 17.81 -11.00
CA LEU A 268 -17.87 17.22 -11.18
C LEU A 268 -18.92 18.28 -11.54
N LEU A 269 -19.82 17.91 -12.41
CA LEU A 269 -21.04 18.68 -12.65
C LEU A 269 -21.89 18.71 -11.37
N ARG A 270 -22.84 19.62 -11.28
CA ARG A 270 -23.78 19.63 -10.17
C ARG A 270 -24.49 18.28 -10.06
N PRO A 271 -24.58 17.73 -8.85
CA PRO A 271 -25.29 16.48 -8.63
C PRO A 271 -26.73 16.53 -9.13
N VAL A 272 -27.18 15.46 -9.78
CA VAL A 272 -28.53 15.31 -10.27
C VAL A 272 -29.19 14.11 -9.55
N GLY A 273 -30.32 14.34 -8.90
CA GLY A 273 -31.01 13.27 -8.15
C GLY A 273 -30.16 12.64 -7.05
N GLY A 274 -29.27 13.40 -6.39
CA GLY A 274 -28.36 12.87 -5.36
C GLY A 274 -27.21 12.00 -5.90
N GLN A 275 -26.95 12.04 -7.21
CA GLN A 275 -25.83 11.34 -7.84
C GLN A 275 -24.79 12.33 -8.37
N ILE A 276 -23.49 11.99 -8.23
CA ILE A 276 -22.45 12.75 -8.92
C ILE A 276 -22.63 12.63 -10.43
N ALA A 277 -22.25 13.65 -11.16
CA ALA A 277 -22.24 13.65 -12.61
C ALA A 277 -20.84 14.02 -13.13
N ILE A 278 -20.27 13.14 -13.94
CA ILE A 278 -18.96 13.34 -14.60
C ILE A 278 -19.24 13.82 -16.02
N ASP A 279 -18.62 14.93 -16.41
CA ASP A 279 -18.60 15.36 -17.79
C ASP A 279 -17.54 14.57 -18.57
N GLU A 280 -17.98 13.74 -19.52
CA GLU A 280 -17.07 12.91 -20.34
C GLU A 280 -16.07 13.75 -21.14
N GLY A 281 -16.43 14.98 -21.53
CA GLY A 281 -15.54 15.91 -22.24
C GLY A 281 -14.35 16.38 -21.39
N THR A 282 -14.45 16.29 -20.07
CA THR A 282 -13.39 16.67 -19.14
C THR A 282 -12.54 15.50 -18.67
N ARG A 283 -12.88 14.26 -19.06
CA ARG A 283 -12.24 13.01 -18.59
C ARG A 283 -10.71 13.04 -18.65
N PHE A 284 -10.15 13.57 -19.73
CA PHE A 284 -8.71 13.62 -19.98
C PHE A 284 -8.07 14.97 -19.64
N LYS A 285 -8.88 15.94 -19.21
CA LYS A 285 -8.39 17.29 -18.94
C LYS A 285 -7.61 17.39 -17.64
N ASN A 286 -6.53 18.13 -17.67
CA ASN A 286 -5.71 18.42 -16.51
C ASN A 286 -5.74 19.92 -16.20
N TYR A 287 -6.39 20.31 -15.10
CA TYR A 287 -6.54 21.70 -14.70
C TYR A 287 -5.41 22.20 -13.80
N ASN A 288 -4.38 21.39 -13.55
CA ASN A 288 -3.21 21.78 -12.76
C ASN A 288 -2.44 22.93 -13.41
N ALA A 289 -1.53 23.56 -12.67
CA ALA A 289 -0.56 24.50 -13.24
C ALA A 289 0.23 23.83 -14.38
N HIS A 290 0.61 24.62 -15.40
CA HIS A 290 1.29 24.11 -16.58
C HIS A 290 2.59 23.38 -16.22
N ASP A 291 3.36 23.93 -15.27
CA ASP A 291 4.61 23.39 -14.73
C ASP A 291 4.42 22.68 -13.35
N GLY A 292 3.20 22.25 -13.04
CA GLY A 292 2.96 21.42 -11.83
C GLY A 292 3.90 20.25 -11.78
N ILE A 293 4.35 19.87 -10.57
CA ILE A 293 5.31 18.78 -10.38
C ILE A 293 5.03 18.02 -9.09
N TYR A 294 5.30 16.72 -9.12
CA TYR A 294 5.49 15.89 -7.94
C TYR A 294 6.81 15.16 -8.09
N GLU A 295 7.65 15.22 -7.05
CA GLU A 295 8.93 14.54 -7.04
C GLU A 295 9.18 13.92 -5.67
N GLN A 296 9.64 12.68 -5.63
CA GLN A 296 9.98 12.01 -4.38
C GLN A 296 11.21 11.13 -4.56
N THR A 297 12.11 11.23 -3.59
CA THR A 297 13.26 10.33 -3.46
C THR A 297 13.17 9.62 -2.11
N VAL A 298 13.36 8.31 -2.10
CA VAL A 298 13.39 7.47 -0.89
C VAL A 298 14.68 6.66 -0.88
N ARG A 299 15.32 6.59 0.27
CA ARG A 299 16.50 5.76 0.52
C ARG A 299 16.27 4.92 1.76
N TRP A 300 16.54 3.64 1.65
CA TRP A 300 16.54 2.70 2.77
C TRP A 300 17.90 2.04 2.93
N ALA A 301 18.32 1.84 4.16
CA ALA A 301 19.40 0.94 4.51
C ALA A 301 18.99 0.10 5.71
N ARG A 302 19.23 -1.21 5.65
CA ARG A 302 18.91 -2.15 6.72
C ARG A 302 20.06 -3.12 6.94
N SER A 303 20.35 -3.38 8.21
CA SER A 303 21.32 -4.39 8.67
C SER A 303 20.55 -5.36 9.55
N VAL A 304 20.47 -6.62 9.14
CA VAL A 304 19.75 -7.68 9.85
C VAL A 304 20.74 -8.76 10.25
N LEU A 305 20.96 -8.93 11.55
CA LEU A 305 21.77 -9.97 12.12
C LEU A 305 20.87 -11.04 12.76
N GLU A 306 21.01 -12.28 12.34
CA GLU A 306 20.25 -13.41 12.88
C GLU A 306 21.18 -14.43 13.50
N PHE A 307 20.92 -14.76 14.77
CA PHE A 307 21.72 -15.70 15.55
C PHE A 307 20.84 -16.83 16.08
N LYS A 308 21.11 -18.09 15.64
CA LYS A 308 20.52 -19.29 16.18
C LYS A 308 21.31 -19.71 17.43
N ALA A 309 20.92 -19.16 18.59
CA ALA A 309 21.60 -19.42 19.85
C ALA A 309 21.46 -20.90 20.29
N SER A 310 20.34 -21.54 19.92
CA SER A 310 20.08 -22.96 20.08
C SER A 310 19.03 -23.42 19.07
N GLU A 311 18.66 -24.69 19.07
CA GLU A 311 17.52 -25.17 18.26
C GLU A 311 16.21 -24.50 18.65
N ALA A 312 16.07 -24.12 19.92
CA ALA A 312 14.87 -23.50 20.46
C ALA A 312 14.90 -21.97 20.43
N LEU A 313 16.08 -21.32 20.40
CA LEU A 313 16.19 -19.87 20.56
C LEU A 313 16.89 -19.22 19.38
N ARG A 314 16.20 -18.27 18.76
CA ARG A 314 16.72 -17.39 17.70
C ARG A 314 16.64 -15.94 18.17
N LEU A 315 17.71 -15.21 17.91
CA LEU A 315 17.81 -13.78 18.17
C LEU A 315 17.95 -13.07 16.82
N ARG A 316 17.30 -11.93 16.68
CA ARG A 316 17.38 -11.08 15.50
C ARG A 316 17.57 -9.64 15.91
N ASN A 317 18.57 -8.99 15.34
CA ASN A 317 18.74 -7.54 15.45
C ASN A 317 18.54 -6.89 14.08
N THR A 318 17.71 -5.87 14.01
CA THR A 318 17.48 -5.08 12.79
C THR A 318 17.78 -3.62 13.07
N ALA A 319 18.89 -3.12 12.56
CA ALA A 319 19.18 -1.69 12.50
C ALA A 319 18.72 -1.14 11.15
N TYR A 320 18.13 0.06 11.11
CA TYR A 320 17.61 0.63 9.90
C TYR A 320 17.71 2.15 9.84
N HIS A 321 17.86 2.63 8.62
CA HIS A 321 17.81 4.05 8.27
C HIS A 321 16.89 4.25 7.08
N TYR A 322 15.99 5.21 7.17
CA TYR A 322 15.09 5.64 6.10
C TYR A 322 15.18 7.14 5.95
N ASP A 323 15.29 7.60 4.73
CA ASP A 323 15.32 9.00 4.34
C ASP A 323 14.36 9.20 3.17
N ALA A 324 13.54 10.23 3.24
CA ALA A 324 12.60 10.58 2.18
C ALA A 324 12.49 12.09 2.02
N LEU A 325 12.69 12.55 0.79
CA LEU A 325 12.42 13.92 0.37
C LEU A 325 11.29 13.92 -0.65
N ARG A 326 10.23 14.71 -0.39
CA ARG A 326 9.10 14.90 -1.29
C ARG A 326 8.90 16.39 -1.55
N ASP A 327 8.90 16.75 -2.82
CA ASP A 327 8.59 18.09 -3.31
C ASP A 327 7.38 18.05 -4.24
N TYR A 328 6.45 18.98 -4.09
CA TYR A 328 5.42 19.16 -5.10
C TYR A 328 4.88 20.59 -5.15
N ARG A 329 4.38 20.97 -6.31
CA ARG A 329 3.62 22.20 -6.56
C ARG A 329 2.45 21.90 -7.47
N ASN A 330 1.25 22.20 -6.99
CA ASN A 330 -0.01 21.88 -7.65
C ASN A 330 -1.05 22.94 -7.37
N VAL A 331 -1.99 23.09 -8.29
CA VAL A 331 -3.31 23.64 -7.99
C VAL A 331 -4.23 22.45 -7.76
N GLU A 332 -4.85 22.35 -6.60
CA GLU A 332 -5.42 21.08 -6.10
C GLU A 332 -6.94 21.02 -6.06
N THR A 333 -7.64 22.12 -6.39
CA THR A 333 -9.10 22.16 -6.34
C THR A 333 -9.67 22.72 -7.63
N TYR A 334 -10.57 21.94 -8.22
CA TYR A 334 -11.28 22.29 -9.45
C TYR A 334 -12.77 22.11 -9.24
N ALA A 335 -13.55 23.13 -9.62
CA ALA A 335 -15.00 23.09 -9.50
C ALA A 335 -15.64 23.77 -10.70
N PHE A 336 -16.70 23.17 -11.24
CA PHE A 336 -17.55 23.87 -12.19
C PHE A 336 -18.22 25.08 -11.52
N ASN A 337 -18.37 26.18 -12.27
CA ASN A 337 -19.17 27.28 -11.83
C ASN A 337 -20.67 26.92 -11.81
N ALA A 338 -21.51 27.84 -11.30
CA ALA A 338 -22.94 27.58 -11.12
C ALA A 338 -23.70 27.19 -12.42
N THR A 339 -23.18 27.54 -13.58
CA THR A 339 -23.78 27.26 -14.89
C THR A 339 -23.13 26.06 -15.61
N ASN A 340 -22.13 25.41 -15.02
CA ASN A 340 -21.29 24.35 -15.64
C ASN A 340 -20.57 24.81 -16.94
N LEU A 341 -20.38 26.13 -17.16
CA LEU A 341 -19.73 26.66 -18.36
C LEU A 341 -18.24 26.96 -18.18
N ALA A 342 -17.76 26.97 -16.95
CA ALA A 342 -16.36 27.26 -16.62
C ALA A 342 -15.91 26.45 -15.42
N VAL A 343 -14.62 26.11 -15.35
CA VAL A 343 -13.97 25.44 -14.22
C VAL A 343 -13.12 26.47 -13.48
N THR A 344 -13.44 26.72 -12.23
CA THR A 344 -12.66 27.53 -11.30
C THR A 344 -11.54 26.69 -10.70
N ARG A 345 -10.33 27.28 -10.62
CA ARG A 345 -9.13 26.68 -10.07
C ARG A 345 -8.75 27.39 -8.78
N SER A 346 -8.45 26.63 -7.71
CA SER A 346 -8.10 27.16 -6.40
C SER A 346 -7.15 26.24 -5.63
N ASN A 347 -6.70 26.68 -4.46
CA ASN A 347 -5.83 25.92 -3.57
C ASN A 347 -4.48 25.57 -4.21
N ALA A 348 -3.63 26.58 -4.46
CA ALA A 348 -2.24 26.35 -4.87
C ALA A 348 -1.42 25.88 -3.68
N GLN A 349 -0.72 24.76 -3.86
CA GLN A 349 0.11 24.11 -2.84
C GLN A 349 1.55 24.02 -3.32
N LEU A 350 2.48 24.65 -2.61
CA LEU A 350 3.91 24.39 -2.68
C LEU A 350 4.31 23.69 -1.40
N GLN A 351 4.80 22.47 -1.49
CA GLN A 351 5.11 21.65 -0.31
C GLN A 351 6.45 20.98 -0.47
N ARG A 352 7.25 20.99 0.61
CA ARG A 352 8.38 20.09 0.79
C ARG A 352 8.21 19.32 2.09
N HIS A 353 8.47 18.04 2.05
CA HIS A 353 8.56 17.18 3.24
C HIS A 353 9.93 16.51 3.25
N ASP A 354 10.67 16.74 4.32
CA ASP A 354 11.98 16.17 4.58
C ASP A 354 11.86 15.28 5.82
N GLN A 355 12.11 13.97 5.66
CA GLN A 355 11.93 12.97 6.70
C GLN A 355 13.17 12.09 6.82
N ALA A 356 13.59 11.83 8.05
CA ALA A 356 14.60 10.84 8.39
C ALA A 356 14.16 9.99 9.58
N LEU A 357 14.23 8.67 9.42
CA LEU A 357 13.89 7.68 10.47
C LEU A 357 15.10 6.77 10.70
N ASN A 358 15.51 6.66 11.96
CA ASN A 358 16.55 5.73 12.40
C ASN A 358 15.97 4.82 13.47
N GLY A 359 16.34 3.56 13.47
CA GLY A 359 15.89 2.67 14.53
C GLY A 359 16.70 1.39 14.64
N ASN A 360 16.46 0.73 15.76
CA ASN A 360 17.03 -0.59 16.06
C ASN A 360 15.99 -1.42 16.78
N ARG A 361 15.80 -2.65 16.30
CA ARG A 361 14.88 -3.62 16.88
C ARG A 361 15.65 -4.88 17.23
N LEU A 362 15.57 -5.30 18.49
CA LEU A 362 16.07 -6.56 18.98
C LEU A 362 14.90 -7.49 19.26
N GLU A 363 14.90 -8.66 18.68
CA GLU A 363 13.82 -9.66 18.77
C GLU A 363 14.38 -11.02 19.17
N PHE A 364 13.56 -11.81 19.87
CA PHE A 364 13.80 -13.23 20.08
C PHE A 364 12.60 -14.06 19.62
N ASN A 365 12.87 -15.27 19.16
CA ASN A 365 11.88 -16.32 18.99
C ASN A 365 12.33 -17.52 19.79
N TRP A 366 11.45 -18.06 20.63
CA TRP A 366 11.72 -19.24 21.43
C TRP A 366 10.61 -20.28 21.28
N ASP A 367 11.01 -21.48 20.93
CA ASP A 367 10.14 -22.65 20.79
C ASP A 367 10.42 -23.62 21.93
N GLY A 368 9.41 -24.00 22.73
CA GLY A 368 9.63 -24.82 23.91
C GLY A 368 8.36 -25.43 24.49
N MET A 369 8.46 -25.80 25.75
CA MET A 369 7.37 -26.42 26.50
C MET A 369 7.08 -25.62 27.79
N LEU A 370 5.79 -25.45 28.10
CA LEU A 370 5.30 -24.94 29.38
C LEU A 370 4.60 -26.10 30.10
N GLY A 371 5.33 -26.80 30.96
CA GLY A 371 4.90 -28.12 31.46
C GLY A 371 4.79 -29.11 30.30
N SER A 372 3.62 -29.66 30.05
CA SER A 372 3.34 -30.57 28.94
C SER A 372 2.86 -29.87 27.67
N LEU A 373 2.70 -28.55 27.68
CA LEU A 373 2.12 -27.78 26.59
C LEU A 373 3.22 -27.25 25.66
N THR A 374 3.09 -27.47 24.37
CA THR A 374 3.96 -26.82 23.38
C THR A 374 3.66 -25.34 23.32
N THR A 375 4.68 -24.49 23.42
CA THR A 375 4.57 -23.05 23.44
C THR A 375 5.64 -22.40 22.57
N ASN A 376 5.24 -21.33 21.87
CA ASN A 376 6.12 -20.50 21.06
C ASN A 376 6.03 -19.07 21.57
N TRP A 377 7.16 -18.40 21.70
CA TRP A 377 7.26 -17.01 22.15
C TRP A 377 8.04 -16.18 21.16
N ALA A 378 7.56 -14.96 20.93
CA ALA A 378 8.32 -13.94 20.22
C ALA A 378 8.22 -12.65 21.00
N GLY A 379 9.31 -11.92 21.13
CA GLY A 379 9.28 -10.67 21.85
C GLY A 379 10.51 -9.83 21.57
N GLY A 380 10.50 -8.59 22.06
CA GLY A 380 11.64 -7.72 21.83
C GLY A 380 11.42 -6.28 22.24
N VAL A 381 12.41 -5.49 21.84
CA VAL A 381 12.48 -4.03 22.06
C VAL A 381 12.66 -3.37 20.70
N ASP A 382 11.91 -2.31 20.45
CA ASP A 382 12.00 -1.47 19.26
C ASP A 382 12.24 -0.02 19.67
N TYR A 383 13.36 0.57 19.23
CA TYR A 383 13.68 1.97 19.47
C TYR A 383 13.83 2.68 18.15
N SER A 384 13.15 3.81 17.99
CA SER A 384 13.27 4.62 16.78
C SER A 384 13.17 6.11 17.05
N VAL A 385 13.80 6.89 16.18
CA VAL A 385 13.71 8.34 16.13
C VAL A 385 13.32 8.73 14.72
N ASN A 386 12.13 9.32 14.57
CA ASN A 386 11.63 9.86 13.32
C ASN A 386 11.64 11.39 13.39
N ARG A 387 12.37 12.05 12.51
CA ARG A 387 12.40 13.50 12.38
C ARG A 387 11.78 13.90 11.06
N GLN A 388 10.92 14.91 11.09
CA GLN A 388 10.32 15.45 9.89
C GLN A 388 10.19 16.96 9.96
N THR A 389 10.59 17.61 8.86
CA THR A 389 10.37 19.04 8.64
C THR A 389 9.45 19.26 7.45
N ARG A 390 8.46 20.13 7.62
CA ARG A 390 7.53 20.53 6.57
C ARG A 390 7.75 21.98 6.17
N TYR A 391 7.57 22.24 4.87
CA TYR A 391 7.72 23.57 4.25
C TYR A 391 6.46 23.88 3.44
N PRO A 392 5.30 24.10 4.06
CA PRO A 392 4.05 24.34 3.35
C PRO A 392 3.89 25.81 2.96
N LEU A 393 3.49 26.06 1.71
CA LEU A 393 2.88 27.28 1.26
C LEU A 393 1.53 26.92 0.62
N SER A 394 0.43 27.42 1.19
CA SER A 394 -0.91 27.22 0.67
C SER A 394 -1.54 28.56 0.36
N VAL A 395 -2.01 28.76 -0.88
CA VAL A 395 -2.70 29.97 -1.32
C VAL A 395 -4.09 29.56 -1.81
N ALA A 396 -5.13 30.07 -1.15
CA ALA A 396 -6.51 29.63 -1.40
C ALA A 396 -6.97 29.95 -2.84
N GLY A 397 -6.63 31.08 -3.41
CA GLY A 397 -7.14 31.56 -4.69
C GLY A 397 -8.51 32.26 -4.56
N PRO A 398 -9.36 32.29 -5.60
CA PRO A 398 -9.27 31.58 -6.88
C PRO A 398 -8.18 32.09 -7.82
N PHE A 399 -7.71 31.23 -8.74
CA PHE A 399 -6.71 31.57 -9.77
C PHE A 399 -7.33 31.71 -11.16
N GLY A 400 -8.56 32.22 -11.21
CA GLY A 400 -9.33 32.35 -12.44
C GLY A 400 -10.14 31.13 -12.81
N SER A 401 -10.99 31.29 -13.81
CA SER A 401 -11.80 30.23 -14.39
C SER A 401 -11.40 30.03 -15.84
N VAL A 402 -11.45 28.77 -16.28
CA VAL A 402 -11.10 28.36 -17.64
C VAL A 402 -12.28 27.71 -18.35
N ASN A 403 -12.28 27.70 -19.69
CA ASN A 403 -13.20 26.87 -20.45
C ASN A 403 -12.95 25.38 -20.13
N PRO A 404 -13.97 24.55 -19.88
CA PRO A 404 -13.77 23.16 -19.45
C PRO A 404 -12.99 22.29 -20.45
N TYR A 405 -13.03 22.60 -21.75
CA TYR A 405 -12.56 21.73 -22.81
C TYR A 405 -11.32 22.27 -23.54
N ASN A 406 -11.26 23.58 -23.70
CA ASN A 406 -10.16 24.24 -24.43
C ASN A 406 -9.59 25.39 -23.60
N PHE A 407 -8.43 25.18 -23.01
CA PHE A 407 -7.78 26.10 -22.10
C PHE A 407 -6.27 25.88 -22.01
N THR A 408 -5.57 26.90 -21.55
CA THR A 408 -4.21 26.83 -21.06
C THR A 408 -4.18 27.25 -19.61
N THR A 409 -3.25 26.71 -18.85
CA THR A 409 -3.01 27.09 -17.45
C THR A 409 -1.69 27.82 -17.32
N ALA A 410 -1.64 28.79 -16.45
CA ALA A 410 -0.41 29.52 -16.13
C ALA A 410 0.59 28.65 -15.35
N ASP A 411 1.86 29.04 -15.37
CA ASP A 411 2.89 28.47 -14.54
C ASP A 411 2.60 28.75 -13.06
N PHE A 412 2.96 27.81 -12.19
CA PHE A 412 2.63 27.84 -10.77
C PHE A 412 3.12 29.12 -10.07
N PHE A 413 4.37 29.51 -10.30
CA PHE A 413 4.94 30.71 -9.66
C PHE A 413 4.48 32.04 -10.28
N SER A 414 3.70 32.01 -11.35
CA SER A 414 3.02 33.19 -11.86
C SER A 414 1.67 33.45 -11.20
N LEU A 415 1.17 32.52 -10.39
CA LEU A 415 -0.10 32.65 -9.70
C LEU A 415 -0.02 33.71 -8.58
N PRO A 416 -1.08 34.55 -8.42
CA PRO A 416 -1.11 35.62 -7.40
C PRO A 416 -0.88 35.04 -5.98
N GLY A 417 0.02 35.65 -5.21
CA GLY A 417 0.33 35.27 -3.83
C GLY A 417 1.21 34.05 -3.66
N VAL A 418 1.63 33.41 -4.75
CA VAL A 418 2.55 32.27 -4.72
C VAL A 418 4.00 32.76 -4.78
N SER A 419 4.84 32.30 -3.89
CA SER A 419 6.28 32.59 -3.88
C SER A 419 7.11 31.31 -4.10
N ASN A 420 8.29 31.46 -4.69
CA ASN A 420 9.24 30.36 -4.87
C ASN A 420 10.17 30.22 -3.65
N THR A 421 9.59 30.07 -2.46
CA THR A 421 10.35 29.98 -1.21
C THR A 421 9.80 28.87 -0.34
N HIS A 422 10.64 27.88 -0.04
CA HIS A 422 10.34 26.86 0.96
C HIS A 422 10.67 27.39 2.36
N THR A 423 9.65 27.87 3.09
CA THR A 423 9.79 28.32 4.48
C THR A 423 9.37 27.17 5.42
N PRO A 424 10.24 26.74 6.34
CA PRO A 424 9.87 25.69 7.29
C PRO A 424 8.70 26.13 8.15
N ASP A 425 7.79 25.22 8.44
CA ASP A 425 6.66 25.42 9.36
C ASP A 425 6.97 24.77 10.72
N ARG A 426 7.10 23.48 10.73
CA ARG A 426 7.39 22.70 11.94
C ARG A 426 8.38 21.59 11.66
N THR A 427 9.21 21.31 12.66
CA THR A 427 9.99 20.07 12.75
C THR A 427 9.41 19.25 13.88
N ASN A 428 8.90 18.08 13.56
CA ASN A 428 8.47 17.07 14.52
C ASN A 428 9.59 16.07 14.70
N ARG A 429 9.91 15.77 15.96
CA ARG A 429 10.79 14.67 16.35
C ARG A 429 9.98 13.69 17.17
N LEU A 430 9.88 12.47 16.71
CA LEU A 430 9.15 11.41 17.36
C LEU A 430 10.13 10.34 17.81
N THR A 431 10.32 10.21 19.12
CA THR A 431 11.11 9.13 19.70
C THR A 431 10.17 8.06 20.23
N THR A 432 10.35 6.82 19.81
CA THR A 432 9.53 5.69 20.23
C THR A 432 10.38 4.62 20.86
N LEU A 433 10.04 4.21 22.08
CA LEU A 433 10.53 3.00 22.73
C LEU A 433 9.37 2.05 22.93
N ALA A 434 9.47 0.84 22.42
CA ALA A 434 8.43 -0.16 22.53
C ALA A 434 8.94 -1.48 23.08
N LEU A 435 8.15 -2.09 23.94
CA LEU A 435 8.31 -3.46 24.40
C LEU A 435 7.14 -4.28 23.89
N PHE A 436 7.40 -5.44 23.31
CA PHE A 436 6.36 -6.31 22.80
C PHE A 436 6.65 -7.78 23.13
N LEU A 437 5.57 -8.54 23.31
CA LEU A 437 5.62 -9.97 23.58
C LEU A 437 4.42 -10.64 22.92
N GLU A 438 4.65 -11.74 22.23
CA GLU A 438 3.64 -12.61 21.65
C GLU A 438 3.88 -14.04 22.09
N ASN A 439 2.81 -14.77 22.38
CA ASN A 439 2.85 -16.20 22.75
C ASN A 439 1.78 -16.97 22.01
N ARG A 440 2.12 -18.16 21.57
CA ARG A 440 1.18 -19.17 21.13
C ARG A 440 1.42 -20.46 21.92
N THR A 441 0.39 -20.92 22.64
CA THR A 441 0.45 -22.17 23.40
C THR A 441 -0.63 -23.13 22.93
N ARG A 442 -0.27 -24.37 22.57
CA ARG A 442 -1.23 -25.43 22.28
C ARG A 442 -1.74 -26.00 23.60
N LEU A 443 -3.00 -25.69 23.92
CA LEU A 443 -3.68 -26.16 25.14
C LEU A 443 -4.11 -27.63 25.00
N THR A 444 -4.46 -28.03 23.79
CA THR A 444 -4.72 -29.42 23.39
C THR A 444 -4.16 -29.67 21.99
N GLN A 445 -4.29 -30.86 21.47
CA GLN A 445 -3.92 -31.16 20.07
C GLN A 445 -4.69 -30.30 19.06
N GLN A 446 -5.90 -29.86 19.41
CA GLN A 446 -6.80 -29.10 18.52
C GLN A 446 -6.91 -27.63 18.89
N LEU A 447 -6.66 -27.25 20.16
CA LEU A 447 -6.90 -25.90 20.67
C LEU A 447 -5.58 -25.17 20.90
N ALA A 448 -5.39 -24.01 20.25
CA ALA A 448 -4.28 -23.11 20.50
C ALA A 448 -4.78 -21.75 21.01
N LEU A 449 -4.10 -21.22 22.00
CA LEU A 449 -4.25 -19.87 22.52
C LEU A 449 -3.14 -18.99 21.96
N LEU A 450 -3.48 -17.84 21.43
CA LEU A 450 -2.54 -16.82 20.98
C LEU A 450 -2.77 -15.53 21.76
N THR A 451 -1.71 -14.98 22.34
CA THR A 451 -1.75 -13.71 23.07
C THR A 451 -0.65 -12.79 22.57
N GLY A 452 -0.90 -11.51 22.53
CA GLY A 452 0.08 -10.49 22.17
C GLY A 452 -0.12 -9.23 22.99
N LEU A 453 0.96 -8.59 23.41
CA LEU A 453 0.95 -7.36 24.18
C LEU A 453 2.08 -6.46 23.69
N ARG A 454 1.80 -5.16 23.58
CA ARG A 454 2.78 -4.12 23.28
C ARG A 454 2.54 -2.88 24.12
N ARG A 455 3.61 -2.36 24.71
CA ARG A 455 3.66 -1.06 25.37
C ARG A 455 4.59 -0.16 24.59
N ASP A 456 4.09 0.99 24.18
CA ASP A 456 4.90 2.04 23.58
C ASP A 456 5.05 3.22 24.55
N GLU A 457 6.20 3.87 24.52
CA GLU A 457 6.43 5.22 24.99
C GLU A 457 6.82 6.05 23.77
N ILE A 458 5.99 7.04 23.45
CA ILE A 458 6.08 7.86 22.25
C ILE A 458 6.25 9.30 22.67
N ASP A 459 7.45 9.85 22.55
CA ASP A 459 7.77 11.24 22.84
C ASP A 459 7.70 12.06 21.56
N LEU A 460 6.74 12.95 21.48
CA LEU A 460 6.59 13.92 20.41
C LEU A 460 7.11 15.28 20.84
N GLU A 461 8.14 15.75 20.16
CA GLU A 461 8.71 17.10 20.30
C GLU A 461 8.40 17.88 19.01
N VAL A 462 7.88 19.09 19.13
CA VAL A 462 7.58 19.95 17.98
C VAL A 462 8.27 21.31 18.14
N THR A 463 9.11 21.64 17.16
CA THR A 463 9.71 22.97 17.01
C THR A 463 8.95 23.74 15.94
N ASN A 464 8.41 24.89 16.30
CA ASN A 464 7.73 25.80 15.40
C ASN A 464 8.74 26.82 14.83
N HIS A 465 8.77 26.98 13.51
CA HIS A 465 9.67 27.89 12.79
C HIS A 465 8.99 29.17 12.32
N ARG A 466 7.66 29.29 12.52
CA ARG A 466 6.86 30.46 12.11
C ARG A 466 6.52 31.34 13.31
N ALA A 467 5.64 32.33 13.08
CA ALA A 467 5.27 33.30 14.11
C ALA A 467 4.85 32.64 15.43
N VAL A 468 5.51 33.02 16.50
CA VAL A 468 5.33 32.49 17.85
C VAL A 468 4.29 33.37 18.60
N ASN A 469 3.31 32.72 19.21
CA ASN A 469 2.33 33.35 20.10
C ASN A 469 1.79 32.31 21.09
N ALA A 470 0.87 32.71 21.97
CA ALA A 470 0.31 31.83 23.00
C ALA A 470 -0.39 30.58 22.45
N ASN A 471 -0.97 30.64 21.24
CA ASN A 471 -1.65 29.52 20.57
C ASN A 471 -0.72 28.74 19.61
N ASN A 472 0.50 29.19 19.44
CA ASN A 472 1.49 28.59 18.56
C ASN A 472 2.91 28.83 19.16
N PRO A 473 3.25 28.21 20.29
CA PRO A 473 4.54 28.42 20.97
C PRO A 473 5.72 27.93 20.10
N ALA A 474 6.92 28.41 20.41
CA ALA A 474 8.15 28.05 19.69
C ALA A 474 8.49 26.56 19.82
N TYR A 475 8.12 25.96 20.96
CA TYR A 475 8.35 24.55 21.26
C TYR A 475 7.21 24.01 22.11
N PHE A 476 6.84 22.77 21.85
CA PHE A 476 5.92 22.01 22.67
C PHE A 476 6.16 20.51 22.53
N GLU A 477 5.76 19.75 23.53
CA GLU A 477 5.99 18.31 23.58
C GLU A 477 4.83 17.59 24.24
N ARG A 478 4.74 16.29 23.98
CA ARG A 478 3.84 15.36 24.68
C ARG A 478 4.32 13.93 24.57
N THR A 479 4.21 13.19 25.67
CA THR A 479 4.44 11.75 25.72
C THR A 479 3.12 11.00 25.71
N TYR A 480 2.99 10.01 24.80
CA TYR A 480 1.89 9.07 24.73
C TYR A 480 2.37 7.69 25.18
N ARG A 481 1.54 6.96 25.93
CA ARG A 481 1.91 5.64 26.50
C ARG A 481 0.83 4.59 26.23
N PRO A 482 0.50 4.25 24.98
CA PRO A 482 -0.50 3.24 24.68
C PRO A 482 -0.06 1.84 25.11
N LEU A 483 -1.02 1.07 25.62
CA LEU A 483 -0.93 -0.37 25.82
C LEU A 483 -1.94 -1.04 24.90
N THR A 484 -1.48 -1.89 23.99
CA THR A 484 -2.31 -2.58 23.01
C THR A 484 -2.04 -4.07 23.02
N GLY A 485 -3.02 -4.85 22.62
CA GLY A 485 -2.85 -6.30 22.67
C GLY A 485 -3.86 -7.07 21.85
N ARG A 486 -3.64 -8.37 21.82
CA ARG A 486 -4.49 -9.37 21.19
C ARG A 486 -4.64 -10.58 22.11
N VAL A 487 -5.85 -11.15 22.15
CA VAL A 487 -6.12 -12.49 22.68
C VAL A 487 -6.94 -13.23 21.63
N ALA A 488 -6.54 -14.45 21.30
CA ALA A 488 -7.22 -15.23 20.29
C ALA A 488 -7.13 -16.72 20.56
N MET A 489 -8.11 -17.46 20.08
CA MET A 489 -8.14 -18.92 20.11
C MET A 489 -8.38 -19.46 18.71
N THR A 490 -7.69 -20.55 18.38
CA THR A 490 -7.91 -21.33 17.16
C THR A 490 -8.24 -22.75 17.56
N TYR A 491 -9.30 -23.31 16.99
CA TYR A 491 -9.72 -24.69 17.18
C TYR A 491 -9.73 -25.44 15.84
N ASP A 492 -8.91 -26.47 15.73
CA ASP A 492 -8.85 -27.33 14.56
C ASP A 492 -10.03 -28.33 14.60
N LEU A 493 -11.06 -28.06 13.77
CA LEU A 493 -12.23 -28.94 13.61
C LEU A 493 -11.83 -30.25 12.92
N THR A 494 -10.98 -30.12 11.93
CA THR A 494 -10.40 -31.23 11.17
C THR A 494 -8.96 -30.86 10.77
N PRO A 495 -8.13 -31.77 10.26
CA PRO A 495 -6.81 -31.41 9.71
C PRO A 495 -6.88 -30.34 8.59
N ASN A 496 -8.04 -30.21 7.95
CA ASN A 496 -8.26 -29.32 6.80
C ASN A 496 -9.09 -28.09 7.10
N ALA A 497 -9.61 -27.92 8.34
CA ALA A 497 -10.48 -26.80 8.69
C ALA A 497 -10.30 -26.39 10.15
N ASN A 498 -10.21 -25.09 10.39
CA ASN A 498 -10.24 -24.50 11.73
C ASN A 498 -11.26 -23.37 11.83
N VAL A 499 -11.59 -23.06 13.06
CA VAL A 499 -12.32 -21.85 13.44
C VAL A 499 -11.48 -21.06 14.43
N TYR A 500 -11.65 -19.75 14.43
CA TYR A 500 -10.96 -18.87 15.36
C TYR A 500 -11.85 -17.75 15.87
N ILE A 501 -11.50 -17.24 17.03
CA ILE A 501 -12.01 -16.00 17.59
C ILE A 501 -10.86 -15.16 18.09
N GLN A 502 -10.91 -13.85 17.85
CA GLN A 502 -9.94 -12.92 18.42
C GLN A 502 -10.59 -11.66 18.94
N TYR A 503 -9.97 -11.09 19.96
CA TYR A 503 -10.14 -9.71 20.40
C TYR A 503 -8.81 -8.97 20.26
N SER A 504 -8.81 -7.79 19.65
CA SER A 504 -7.61 -6.97 19.47
C SER A 504 -7.90 -5.49 19.69
N THR A 505 -6.86 -4.75 20.07
CA THR A 505 -6.93 -3.31 20.32
C THR A 505 -5.89 -2.55 19.52
N ALA A 506 -6.17 -1.28 19.23
CA ALA A 506 -5.27 -0.35 18.56
C ALA A 506 -5.25 1.01 19.26
N ALA A 507 -4.14 1.70 19.07
CA ALA A 507 -3.99 3.12 19.34
C ALA A 507 -3.56 3.82 18.04
N ASP A 508 -4.25 4.90 17.68
CA ASP A 508 -4.10 5.57 16.40
C ASP A 508 -3.96 7.08 16.63
N PRO A 509 -2.97 7.75 16.01
CA PRO A 509 -2.82 9.19 16.15
C PRO A 509 -3.98 9.93 15.48
N PRO A 510 -4.69 10.81 16.21
CA PRO A 510 -5.78 11.57 15.62
C PRO A 510 -5.25 12.57 14.57
N ALA A 511 -5.85 12.55 13.37
CA ALA A 511 -5.60 13.52 12.30
C ALA A 511 -4.11 13.78 12.00
N GLY A 512 -3.24 12.78 12.09
CA GLY A 512 -1.82 12.92 11.83
C GLY A 512 -1.06 13.68 12.93
N ILE A 513 -1.56 13.66 14.16
CA ILE A 513 -0.96 14.39 15.31
C ILE A 513 0.53 14.12 15.49
N LEU A 514 1.00 12.89 15.22
CA LEU A 514 2.40 12.53 15.34
C LEU A 514 3.28 13.15 14.25
N THR A 515 2.70 13.72 13.21
CA THR A 515 3.42 14.15 12.02
C THR A 515 3.17 15.61 11.63
N THR A 516 1.97 16.13 11.88
CA THR A 516 1.56 17.48 11.47
C THR A 516 0.85 18.27 12.57
N ALA A 517 0.98 17.85 13.83
CA ALA A 517 0.23 18.37 14.95
C ALA A 517 0.37 19.87 15.15
N SER A 518 -0.75 20.55 15.39
CA SER A 518 -0.80 21.88 15.96
C SER A 518 -0.64 21.81 17.48
N PHE A 519 -0.29 22.94 18.10
CA PHE A 519 -0.18 23.01 19.57
C PHE A 519 -1.48 22.61 20.28
N SER A 520 -2.63 23.07 19.81
CA SER A 520 -3.93 22.71 20.39
C SER A 520 -4.22 21.20 20.26
N GLN A 521 -3.91 20.59 19.12
CA GLN A 521 -4.07 19.14 18.96
C GLN A 521 -3.18 18.34 19.91
N VAL A 522 -1.90 18.73 20.06
CA VAL A 522 -0.97 18.06 20.98
C VAL A 522 -1.41 18.24 22.43
N ARG A 523 -1.85 19.45 22.80
CA ARG A 523 -2.30 19.76 24.15
C ARG A 523 -3.58 19.00 24.55
N ASP A 524 -4.57 18.98 23.66
CA ASP A 524 -5.95 18.63 24.01
C ASP A 524 -6.34 17.20 23.60
N PHE A 525 -5.63 16.55 22.65
CA PHE A 525 -6.03 15.28 22.09
C PHE A 525 -5.11 14.13 22.53
N ASP A 526 -5.71 13.06 23.02
CA ASP A 526 -5.07 11.76 23.16
C ASP A 526 -5.12 10.96 21.85
N LEU A 527 -4.44 9.80 21.82
CA LEU A 527 -4.56 8.86 20.72
C LEU A 527 -6.01 8.36 20.62
N THR A 528 -6.52 8.21 19.42
CA THR A 528 -7.75 7.48 19.19
C THR A 528 -7.54 6.01 19.55
N THR A 529 -8.57 5.35 20.04
CA THR A 529 -8.51 3.94 20.41
C THR A 529 -9.39 3.11 19.47
N GLY A 530 -8.91 1.92 19.12
CA GLY A 530 -9.65 0.93 18.34
C GLY A 530 -9.77 -0.38 19.09
N LYS A 531 -10.90 -1.07 18.93
CA LYS A 531 -11.10 -2.44 19.40
C LYS A 531 -11.87 -3.23 18.35
N GLN A 532 -11.58 -4.53 18.29
CA GLN A 532 -12.26 -5.44 17.38
C GLN A 532 -12.54 -6.78 18.04
N TRP A 533 -13.69 -7.35 17.71
CA TRP A 533 -13.95 -8.78 17.71
C TRP A 533 -13.92 -9.31 16.29
N GLU A 534 -13.29 -10.45 16.10
CA GLU A 534 -13.32 -11.18 14.83
C GLU A 534 -13.51 -12.67 15.06
N VAL A 535 -14.40 -13.28 14.28
CA VAL A 535 -14.63 -14.73 14.27
C VAL A 535 -14.50 -15.19 12.83
N GLY A 536 -13.79 -16.30 12.60
CA GLY A 536 -13.63 -16.79 11.24
C GLY A 536 -13.30 -18.26 11.16
N SER A 537 -13.21 -18.74 9.93
CA SER A 537 -12.83 -20.11 9.59
C SER A 537 -11.89 -20.10 8.39
N LYS A 538 -10.96 -21.05 8.40
CA LYS A 538 -10.03 -21.30 7.30
C LYS A 538 -10.04 -22.77 6.98
N PHE A 539 -10.25 -23.11 5.72
CA PHE A 539 -10.48 -24.47 5.30
C PHE A 539 -9.92 -24.78 3.92
N SER A 540 -9.49 -26.01 3.73
CA SER A 540 -9.22 -26.60 2.43
C SER A 540 -10.12 -27.80 2.22
N PHE A 541 -10.46 -28.08 0.98
CA PHE A 541 -11.39 -29.14 0.60
C PHE A 541 -10.98 -29.78 -0.72
N ASP A 542 -11.59 -30.90 -1.03
CA ASP A 542 -11.39 -31.62 -2.28
C ASP A 542 -9.89 -31.90 -2.53
N ASP A 543 -9.26 -32.59 -1.53
CA ASP A 543 -7.83 -32.98 -1.52
C ASP A 543 -6.88 -31.81 -1.83
N GLY A 544 -7.23 -30.59 -1.32
CA GLY A 544 -6.44 -29.38 -1.50
C GLY A 544 -6.64 -28.68 -2.85
N ARG A 545 -7.58 -29.15 -3.69
CA ARG A 545 -7.98 -28.42 -4.91
C ARG A 545 -8.70 -27.11 -4.60
N GLY A 546 -9.32 -27.01 -3.42
CA GLY A 546 -9.99 -25.81 -2.95
C GLY A 546 -9.45 -25.33 -1.61
N ALA A 547 -9.45 -24.00 -1.41
CA ALA A 547 -9.18 -23.38 -0.12
C ALA A 547 -9.98 -22.11 0.01
N GLY A 548 -10.37 -21.77 1.23
CA GLY A 548 -11.14 -20.57 1.50
C GLY A 548 -10.98 -20.06 2.92
N THR A 549 -11.35 -18.80 3.09
CA THR A 549 -11.48 -18.14 4.41
C THR A 549 -12.81 -17.40 4.47
N VAL A 550 -13.40 -17.39 5.66
CA VAL A 550 -14.55 -16.54 5.98
C VAL A 550 -14.27 -15.87 7.32
N ALA A 551 -14.53 -14.57 7.42
CA ALA A 551 -14.37 -13.82 8.66
C ALA A 551 -15.53 -12.84 8.84
N PHE A 552 -15.98 -12.69 10.08
CA PHE A 552 -16.93 -11.69 10.55
C PHE A 552 -16.20 -10.79 11.54
N TYR A 553 -16.32 -9.47 11.41
CA TYR A 553 -15.68 -8.53 12.29
C TYR A 553 -16.64 -7.44 12.79
N ASP A 554 -16.34 -6.91 13.96
CA ASP A 554 -16.97 -5.73 14.57
C ASP A 554 -15.88 -4.85 15.17
N ILE A 555 -15.68 -3.66 14.58
CA ILE A 555 -14.66 -2.69 14.96
C ILE A 555 -15.34 -1.43 15.49
N THR A 556 -14.84 -0.90 16.61
CA THR A 556 -15.20 0.42 17.12
C THR A 556 -13.94 1.27 17.27
N ARG A 557 -13.96 2.49 16.75
CA ARG A 557 -12.94 3.53 16.92
C ARG A 557 -13.51 4.70 17.69
N LYS A 558 -12.81 5.15 18.75
CA LYS A 558 -13.22 6.25 19.65
C LYS A 558 -12.18 7.37 19.68
N ASN A 559 -12.55 8.48 20.28
CA ASN A 559 -11.76 9.68 20.44
C ASN A 559 -11.40 10.32 19.08
N ILE A 560 -12.33 10.26 18.14
CA ILE A 560 -12.17 10.93 16.84
C ILE A 560 -12.42 12.43 17.04
N ALA A 561 -11.64 13.26 16.37
CA ALA A 561 -11.82 14.71 16.40
C ALA A 561 -13.11 15.09 15.65
N VAL A 562 -14.04 15.75 16.36
CA VAL A 562 -15.32 16.23 15.83
C VAL A 562 -15.53 17.69 16.21
N THR A 563 -16.36 18.41 15.45
CA THR A 563 -16.71 19.81 15.76
C THR A 563 -17.44 19.91 17.10
N ASP A 564 -17.04 20.87 17.95
CA ASP A 564 -17.73 21.17 19.21
C ASP A 564 -19.11 21.79 18.90
N PRO A 565 -20.22 21.16 19.35
CA PRO A 565 -21.56 21.69 19.17
C PRO A 565 -21.79 23.07 19.80
N ALA A 566 -21.09 23.36 20.90
CA ALA A 566 -21.20 24.63 21.60
C ALA A 566 -20.32 25.74 21.01
N ASN A 567 -19.24 25.35 20.29
CA ASN A 567 -18.32 26.29 19.67
C ASN A 567 -17.80 25.73 18.32
N PRO A 568 -18.48 26.02 17.21
CA PRO A 568 -18.14 25.46 15.87
C PRO A 568 -16.72 25.75 15.37
N GLY A 569 -16.01 26.67 16.02
CA GLY A 569 -14.58 26.95 15.72
C GLY A 569 -13.58 26.02 16.40
N THR A 570 -14.04 25.10 17.25
CA THR A 570 -13.20 24.17 18.00
C THR A 570 -13.53 22.71 17.68
N THR A 571 -12.61 21.81 17.99
CA THR A 571 -12.80 20.36 17.85
C THR A 571 -12.61 19.67 19.21
N LEU A 572 -13.41 18.64 19.46
CA LEU A 572 -13.35 17.78 20.64
C LEU A 572 -13.02 16.34 20.26
N PRO A 573 -12.23 15.60 21.05
CA PRO A 573 -11.86 14.21 20.77
C PRO A 573 -12.92 13.23 21.33
N VAL A 574 -14.17 13.41 20.97
CA VAL A 574 -15.33 12.65 21.50
C VAL A 574 -16.03 11.79 20.45
N GLY A 575 -15.61 11.88 19.20
CA GLY A 575 -16.26 11.17 18.11
C GLY A 575 -16.05 9.65 18.17
N GLN A 576 -17.03 8.92 17.60
CA GLN A 576 -16.97 7.46 17.47
C GLN A 576 -17.43 7.04 16.08
N GLN A 577 -16.76 5.99 15.56
CA GLN A 577 -17.11 5.33 14.31
C GLN A 577 -17.06 3.82 14.53
N SER A 578 -18.05 3.09 14.01
CA SER A 578 -18.05 1.64 14.00
C SER A 578 -18.06 1.08 12.58
N SER A 579 -17.63 -0.16 12.44
CA SER A 579 -17.66 -0.90 11.18
C SER A 579 -17.81 -2.38 11.46
N ARG A 580 -18.83 -2.99 10.84
CA ARG A 580 -19.08 -4.42 10.86
C ARG A 580 -19.01 -4.98 9.45
N GLY A 581 -18.59 -6.23 9.32
CA GLY A 581 -18.53 -6.79 7.99
C GLY A 581 -18.22 -8.26 7.92
N VAL A 582 -18.25 -8.72 6.66
CA VAL A 582 -17.94 -10.10 6.30
C VAL A 582 -16.90 -10.06 5.17
N GLU A 583 -15.84 -10.83 5.31
CA GLU A 583 -14.82 -11.02 4.28
C GLU A 583 -14.74 -12.49 3.90
N LEU A 584 -14.79 -12.76 2.60
CA LEU A 584 -14.71 -14.08 2.00
C LEU A 584 -13.53 -14.11 1.03
N THR A 585 -12.72 -15.17 1.07
CA THR A 585 -11.74 -15.47 0.02
C THR A 585 -11.87 -16.92 -0.37
N GLY A 586 -11.54 -17.20 -1.63
CA GLY A 586 -11.54 -18.57 -2.11
C GLY A 586 -10.70 -18.73 -3.34
N THR A 587 -10.13 -19.93 -3.49
CA THR A 587 -9.47 -20.39 -4.70
C THR A 587 -9.84 -21.84 -4.92
N TYR A 588 -10.16 -22.20 -6.16
CA TYR A 588 -10.54 -23.56 -6.51
C TYR A 588 -10.03 -23.95 -7.90
N ARG A 589 -9.38 -25.08 -7.98
CA ARG A 589 -8.98 -25.69 -9.23
C ARG A 589 -10.07 -26.60 -9.73
N LEU A 590 -10.93 -26.08 -10.61
CA LEU A 590 -12.07 -26.78 -11.21
C LEU A 590 -11.61 -27.99 -12.02
N THR A 591 -10.53 -27.81 -12.79
CA THR A 591 -9.85 -28.88 -13.56
C THR A 591 -8.32 -28.66 -13.45
N PRO A 592 -7.46 -29.61 -13.87
CA PRO A 592 -6.01 -29.37 -13.93
C PRO A 592 -5.63 -28.13 -14.77
N ARG A 593 -6.53 -27.65 -15.64
CA ARG A 593 -6.27 -26.51 -16.57
C ARG A 593 -7.07 -25.27 -16.23
N LEU A 594 -8.03 -25.33 -15.31
CA LEU A 594 -8.94 -24.24 -15.01
C LEU A 594 -8.96 -23.93 -13.51
N GLN A 595 -8.54 -22.72 -13.16
CA GLN A 595 -8.53 -22.21 -11.79
C GLN A 595 -9.43 -20.99 -11.68
N VAL A 596 -10.17 -20.90 -10.58
CA VAL A 596 -10.97 -19.74 -10.17
C VAL A 596 -10.44 -19.27 -8.83
N ALA A 597 -10.25 -17.96 -8.68
CA ALA A 597 -9.95 -17.32 -7.39
C ALA A 597 -10.86 -16.10 -7.23
N GLY A 598 -11.20 -15.77 -5.99
CA GLY A 598 -12.03 -14.60 -5.75
C GLY A 598 -12.02 -14.16 -4.30
N ASN A 599 -12.49 -12.95 -4.10
CA ASN A 599 -12.82 -12.44 -2.77
C ASN A 599 -14.04 -11.53 -2.83
N LEU A 600 -14.71 -11.41 -1.70
CA LEU A 600 -15.89 -10.57 -1.54
C LEU A 600 -15.88 -10.00 -0.11
N SER A 601 -16.16 -8.71 0.01
CA SER A 601 -16.30 -8.03 1.29
C SER A 601 -17.64 -7.28 1.33
N PHE A 602 -18.32 -7.41 2.46
CA PHE A 602 -19.46 -6.60 2.85
C PHE A 602 -19.05 -5.74 4.04
N VAL A 603 -19.28 -4.42 3.96
CA VAL A 603 -18.91 -3.45 4.98
C VAL A 603 -20.12 -2.63 5.35
N ASP A 604 -20.45 -2.59 6.63
CA ASP A 604 -21.45 -1.70 7.21
C ASP A 604 -20.73 -0.80 8.22
N ALA A 605 -20.32 0.38 7.75
CA ALA A 605 -19.61 1.38 8.55
C ALA A 605 -20.49 2.59 8.76
N GLN A 606 -20.48 3.15 9.97
CA GLN A 606 -21.24 4.33 10.33
C GLN A 606 -20.51 5.21 11.33
N TYR A 607 -20.82 6.49 11.31
CA TYR A 607 -20.53 7.40 12.40
C TYR A 607 -21.50 7.13 13.55
N ASP A 608 -21.01 6.77 14.72
CA ASP A 608 -21.83 6.63 15.91
C ASP A 608 -21.99 7.98 16.61
N GLU A 609 -20.89 8.75 16.70
CA GLU A 609 -20.82 10.11 17.23
C GLU A 609 -19.94 10.95 16.30
N PHE A 610 -20.54 11.83 15.53
CA PHE A 610 -19.83 12.73 14.61
C PHE A 610 -20.62 14.00 14.40
N ASN A 611 -20.03 15.14 14.71
CA ASN A 611 -20.59 16.46 14.49
C ASN A 611 -19.77 17.21 13.42
N GLU A 612 -20.46 17.86 12.50
CA GLU A 612 -19.89 18.62 11.42
C GLU A 612 -20.39 20.07 11.42
N ALA A 613 -19.48 21.02 11.23
CA ALA A 613 -19.86 22.43 11.03
C ALA A 613 -20.42 22.62 9.62
N VAL A 614 -21.64 23.13 9.53
CA VAL A 614 -22.32 23.50 8.27
C VAL A 614 -22.68 24.99 8.34
N GLY A 615 -21.84 25.83 7.76
CA GLY A 615 -21.94 27.26 7.97
C GLY A 615 -21.71 27.63 9.43
N ALA A 616 -22.69 28.32 10.05
CA ALA A 616 -22.66 28.72 11.46
C ALA A 616 -23.32 27.69 12.40
N THR A 617 -23.81 26.58 11.88
CA THR A 617 -24.50 25.55 12.68
C THR A 617 -23.68 24.28 12.75
N VAL A 618 -23.92 23.48 13.78
CA VAL A 618 -23.34 22.15 13.91
C VAL A 618 -24.43 21.10 13.73
N VAL A 619 -24.19 20.15 12.84
CA VAL A 619 -25.13 19.09 12.47
C VAL A 619 -24.54 17.76 12.86
N SER A 620 -25.33 16.92 13.56
CA SER A 620 -24.94 15.54 13.84
C SER A 620 -25.01 14.69 12.57
N ARG A 621 -24.01 13.85 12.35
CA ARG A 621 -23.93 12.85 11.28
C ARG A 621 -24.04 11.44 11.81
N ALA A 622 -24.46 11.25 13.05
CA ALA A 622 -24.65 9.95 13.66
C ALA A 622 -25.62 9.08 12.82
N GLY A 623 -25.24 7.83 12.59
CA GLY A 623 -25.94 6.89 11.73
C GLY A 623 -25.56 6.98 10.24
N ASN A 624 -24.84 8.01 9.81
CA ASN A 624 -24.42 8.16 8.42
C ASN A 624 -23.18 7.30 8.11
N GLN A 625 -23.11 6.83 6.86
CA GLN A 625 -21.96 6.11 6.33
C GLN A 625 -20.79 7.05 6.07
N PRO A 626 -19.56 6.68 6.45
CA PRO A 626 -18.37 7.46 6.14
C PRO A 626 -18.16 7.62 4.63
N THR A 627 -17.63 8.77 4.22
CA THR A 627 -17.39 9.09 2.80
C THR A 627 -16.39 8.12 2.17
N ASN A 628 -16.56 7.85 0.88
CA ASN A 628 -15.72 6.95 0.07
C ASN A 628 -15.71 5.47 0.52
N VAL A 629 -16.53 5.06 1.44
CA VAL A 629 -16.62 3.66 1.91
C VAL A 629 -17.69 2.91 1.12
N PRO A 630 -17.36 1.94 0.27
CA PRO A 630 -18.36 1.11 -0.41
C PRO A 630 -18.89 0.03 0.53
N LYS A 631 -20.17 -0.30 0.41
CA LYS A 631 -20.76 -1.43 1.16
C LYS A 631 -20.35 -2.80 0.64
N ARG A 632 -19.93 -2.90 -0.63
CA ARG A 632 -19.51 -4.16 -1.26
C ARG A 632 -18.33 -3.94 -2.18
N VAL A 633 -17.32 -4.81 -2.04
CA VAL A 633 -16.18 -4.92 -2.95
C VAL A 633 -15.97 -6.39 -3.26
N GLY A 634 -15.89 -6.73 -4.54
CA GLY A 634 -15.65 -8.10 -4.97
C GLY A 634 -14.65 -8.17 -6.11
N ASN A 635 -13.85 -9.23 -6.12
CA ASN A 635 -12.94 -9.56 -7.21
C ASN A 635 -13.09 -11.03 -7.57
N LEU A 636 -13.04 -11.33 -8.87
CA LEU A 636 -13.05 -12.68 -9.40
C LEU A 636 -11.96 -12.79 -10.47
N TRP A 637 -11.13 -13.80 -10.41
CA TRP A 637 -10.11 -14.13 -11.38
C TRP A 637 -10.33 -15.53 -11.93
N LEU A 638 -10.25 -15.68 -13.23
CA LEU A 638 -10.34 -16.94 -13.95
C LEU A 638 -9.04 -17.13 -14.77
N THR A 639 -8.41 -18.29 -14.63
CA THR A 639 -7.20 -18.64 -15.40
C THR A 639 -7.39 -20.01 -16.03
N TYR A 640 -7.16 -20.10 -17.33
CA TYR A 640 -7.30 -21.31 -18.14
C TYR A 640 -6.05 -21.57 -18.98
N ALA A 641 -5.52 -22.79 -18.91
CA ALA A 641 -4.41 -23.27 -19.72
C ALA A 641 -4.90 -24.20 -20.84
N PRO A 642 -5.30 -23.68 -22.03
CA PRO A 642 -5.89 -24.49 -23.12
C PRO A 642 -4.93 -25.50 -23.70
N ALA A 643 -3.65 -25.16 -23.78
CA ALA A 643 -2.59 -26.01 -24.32
C ALA A 643 -1.26 -25.72 -23.61
N ALA A 644 -0.26 -26.57 -23.83
CA ALA A 644 1.09 -26.38 -23.28
C ALA A 644 1.65 -25.02 -23.69
N GLY A 645 2.13 -24.27 -22.69
CA GLY A 645 2.70 -22.93 -22.87
C GLY A 645 1.67 -21.80 -23.01
N TRP A 646 0.39 -22.06 -23.22
CA TRP A 646 -0.65 -21.06 -23.31
C TRP A 646 -1.41 -20.91 -22.00
N GLU A 647 -1.67 -19.68 -21.62
CA GLU A 647 -2.55 -19.33 -20.51
C GLU A 647 -3.41 -18.12 -20.88
N ILE A 648 -4.68 -18.22 -20.63
CA ILE A 648 -5.67 -17.15 -20.87
C ILE A 648 -6.35 -16.87 -19.52
N GLY A 649 -6.50 -15.61 -19.17
CA GLY A 649 -7.18 -15.23 -17.95
C GLY A 649 -8.06 -14.02 -18.12
N GLY A 650 -8.97 -13.87 -17.18
CA GLY A 650 -9.84 -12.70 -17.07
C GLY A 650 -10.14 -12.40 -15.62
N ASP A 651 -10.46 -11.14 -15.38
CA ASP A 651 -10.86 -10.67 -14.05
C ASP A 651 -12.04 -9.71 -14.10
N VAL A 652 -12.78 -9.72 -13.01
CA VAL A 652 -13.87 -8.78 -12.75
C VAL A 652 -13.68 -8.18 -11.37
N ARG A 653 -13.71 -6.85 -11.28
CA ARG A 653 -13.76 -6.12 -10.03
C ARG A 653 -15.08 -5.36 -9.93
N HIS A 654 -15.82 -5.57 -8.83
CA HIS A 654 -17.03 -4.84 -8.48
C HIS A 654 -16.78 -3.92 -7.28
N VAL A 655 -17.25 -2.67 -7.35
CA VAL A 655 -17.31 -1.74 -6.23
C VAL A 655 -18.70 -1.11 -6.21
N SER A 656 -19.41 -1.22 -5.07
CA SER A 656 -20.72 -0.59 -4.91
C SER A 656 -20.62 0.92 -4.77
N SER A 657 -21.73 1.63 -4.87
CA SER A 657 -21.83 3.08 -4.67
C SER A 657 -21.30 3.51 -3.29
N ARG A 658 -20.83 4.77 -3.23
CA ARG A 658 -20.28 5.40 -2.02
C ARG A 658 -20.82 6.82 -1.93
N TYR A 659 -20.88 7.35 -0.71
CA TYR A 659 -21.22 8.74 -0.49
C TYR A 659 -20.01 9.68 -0.66
N ALA A 660 -20.25 10.83 -1.27
CA ALA A 660 -19.28 11.89 -1.48
C ALA A 660 -19.23 12.88 -0.29
N ASP A 661 -20.29 12.91 0.52
CA ASP A 661 -20.49 13.80 1.65
C ASP A 661 -20.87 13.02 2.94
N SER A 662 -20.52 13.59 4.07
CA SER A 662 -20.85 13.05 5.40
C SER A 662 -22.36 13.11 5.69
N ALA A 663 -23.12 13.93 4.97
CA ALA A 663 -24.57 14.04 5.06
C ALA A 663 -25.30 12.87 4.36
N ASN A 664 -24.59 12.09 3.56
CA ASN A 664 -25.12 11.00 2.74
C ASN A 664 -26.19 11.47 1.74
N THR A 665 -26.05 12.69 1.21
CA THR A 665 -26.98 13.29 0.27
C THR A 665 -26.56 13.08 -1.19
N VAL A 666 -25.26 12.87 -1.45
CA VAL A 666 -24.70 12.70 -2.79
C VAL A 666 -23.84 11.43 -2.82
N SER A 667 -24.06 10.58 -3.80
CA SER A 667 -23.31 9.33 -3.98
C SER A 667 -22.78 9.19 -5.41
N ASP A 668 -21.76 8.35 -5.60
CA ASP A 668 -21.39 7.83 -6.93
C ASP A 668 -22.20 6.58 -7.28
N GLY A 669 -22.13 6.16 -8.55
CA GLY A 669 -22.69 4.90 -8.99
C GLY A 669 -21.76 3.72 -8.72
N SER A 670 -22.32 2.51 -8.59
CA SER A 670 -21.52 1.29 -8.61
C SER A 670 -20.84 1.08 -9.96
N TYR A 671 -19.71 0.38 -9.97
CA TYR A 671 -19.03 0.06 -11.20
C TYR A 671 -18.43 -1.35 -11.21
N ASN A 672 -18.28 -1.89 -12.43
CA ASN A 672 -17.57 -3.12 -12.71
C ASN A 672 -16.42 -2.82 -13.67
N LEU A 673 -15.26 -3.39 -13.40
CA LEU A 673 -14.09 -3.34 -14.27
C LEU A 673 -13.81 -4.74 -14.77
N LEU A 674 -13.53 -4.86 -16.06
CA LEU A 674 -13.18 -6.11 -16.71
C LEU A 674 -11.72 -6.05 -17.19
N GLY A 675 -10.95 -7.08 -16.86
CA GLY A 675 -9.61 -7.30 -17.39
C GLY A 675 -9.49 -8.65 -18.08
N ALA A 676 -8.53 -8.79 -18.97
CA ALA A 676 -8.17 -10.06 -19.57
C ALA A 676 -6.70 -10.08 -19.98
N PHE A 677 -6.13 -11.28 -20.04
CA PHE A 677 -4.79 -11.49 -20.57
C PHE A 677 -4.68 -12.79 -21.36
N VAL A 678 -3.70 -12.80 -22.26
CA VAL A 678 -3.20 -14.00 -22.91
C VAL A 678 -1.71 -14.04 -22.72
N SER A 679 -1.18 -15.17 -22.32
CA SER A 679 0.26 -15.39 -22.25
C SER A 679 0.69 -16.63 -22.98
N TYR A 680 1.90 -16.57 -23.52
CA TYR A 680 2.54 -17.69 -24.18
C TYR A 680 3.97 -17.86 -23.69
N ARG A 681 4.33 -19.09 -23.33
CA ARG A 681 5.69 -19.45 -22.89
C ARG A 681 6.52 -19.94 -24.08
N VAL A 682 7.57 -19.19 -24.38
CA VAL A 682 8.55 -19.52 -25.40
C VAL A 682 9.70 -20.30 -24.74
N GLY A 683 9.80 -21.58 -25.05
CA GLY A 683 10.75 -22.44 -24.35
C GLY A 683 10.45 -22.57 -22.86
N ARG A 684 11.51 -22.71 -22.03
CA ARG A 684 11.38 -22.89 -20.57
C ARG A 684 11.48 -21.57 -19.79
N ALA A 685 12.14 -20.57 -20.34
CA ALA A 685 12.58 -19.37 -19.61
C ALA A 685 11.76 -18.12 -19.90
N THR A 686 11.15 -18.01 -21.08
CA THR A 686 10.56 -16.75 -21.55
C THR A 686 9.05 -16.84 -21.63
N ARG A 687 8.36 -15.81 -21.12
CA ARG A 687 6.90 -15.64 -21.19
C ARG A 687 6.59 -14.30 -21.88
N ILE A 688 5.68 -14.32 -22.84
CA ILE A 688 5.12 -13.14 -23.49
C ILE A 688 3.69 -12.99 -22.98
N VAL A 689 3.31 -11.79 -22.55
CA VAL A 689 1.98 -11.51 -22.00
C VAL A 689 1.39 -10.29 -22.72
N ALA A 690 0.21 -10.45 -23.29
CA ALA A 690 -0.66 -9.37 -23.75
C ALA A 690 -1.82 -9.21 -22.77
N ARG A 691 -2.08 -8.01 -22.30
CA ARG A 691 -3.08 -7.71 -21.27
C ARG A 691 -3.93 -6.52 -21.66
N GLY A 692 -5.20 -6.55 -21.27
CA GLY A 692 -6.09 -5.41 -21.32
C GLY A 692 -6.74 -5.19 -19.96
N LYS A 693 -6.72 -3.95 -19.45
CA LYS A 693 -7.38 -3.51 -18.22
C LYS A 693 -8.53 -2.56 -18.56
N ASN A 694 -9.61 -2.57 -17.75
CA ASN A 694 -10.83 -1.77 -17.99
C ASN A 694 -11.34 -1.89 -19.45
N LEU A 695 -11.55 -3.10 -19.90
CA LEU A 695 -11.89 -3.43 -21.31
C LEU A 695 -13.15 -2.73 -21.82
N THR A 696 -14.11 -2.45 -20.94
CA THR A 696 -15.36 -1.74 -21.27
C THR A 696 -15.18 -0.22 -21.33
N ASP A 697 -13.99 0.29 -21.04
CA ASP A 697 -13.67 1.71 -20.95
C ASP A 697 -14.59 2.49 -20.00
N LYS A 698 -14.96 1.85 -18.88
CA LYS A 698 -15.82 2.45 -17.86
C LYS A 698 -15.17 3.70 -17.28
N ILE A 699 -15.89 4.82 -17.26
CA ILE A 699 -15.54 6.01 -16.49
C ILE A 699 -16.03 5.79 -15.07
N TYR A 700 -15.17 5.92 -14.08
CA TYR A 700 -15.48 5.69 -12.67
C TYR A 700 -14.57 6.53 -11.78
N ALA A 701 -15.05 6.86 -10.58
CA ALA A 701 -14.22 7.49 -9.56
C ALA A 701 -13.50 6.42 -8.73
N GLU A 702 -12.20 6.56 -8.50
CA GLU A 702 -11.45 5.80 -7.48
C GLU A 702 -11.63 6.43 -6.10
N ASN A 703 -11.72 7.75 -6.04
CA ASN A 703 -11.93 8.52 -4.82
C ASN A 703 -12.71 9.81 -5.12
N LEU A 704 -13.58 10.21 -4.19
CA LEU A 704 -14.37 11.44 -4.25
C LEU A 704 -13.75 12.49 -3.32
N SER A 705 -13.51 13.67 -3.81
CA SER A 705 -13.10 14.84 -3.03
C SER A 705 -14.29 15.78 -2.85
N GLY A 706 -15.17 15.39 -1.91
CA GLY A 706 -16.47 16.03 -1.76
C GLY A 706 -17.37 15.83 -2.98
N THR A 707 -18.33 16.73 -3.15
CA THR A 707 -19.32 16.69 -4.25
C THR A 707 -18.90 17.44 -5.50
N SER A 708 -17.73 18.10 -5.49
CA SER A 708 -17.26 18.97 -6.58
C SER A 708 -16.14 18.39 -7.42
N MET A 709 -15.42 17.37 -6.94
CA MET A 709 -14.26 16.81 -7.63
C MET A 709 -14.12 15.31 -7.36
N ALA A 710 -13.60 14.58 -8.33
CA ALA A 710 -13.28 13.16 -8.19
C ALA A 710 -11.93 12.82 -8.81
N TYR A 711 -11.24 11.84 -8.25
CA TYR A 711 -10.10 11.17 -8.87
C TYR A 711 -10.64 10.02 -9.72
N LEU A 712 -10.57 10.19 -11.04
CA LEU A 712 -11.04 9.15 -11.96
C LEU A 712 -10.02 8.00 -12.05
N GLY A 713 -10.54 6.81 -12.21
CA GLY A 713 -9.72 5.64 -12.46
C GLY A 713 -9.18 5.60 -13.90
N THR A 714 -8.14 4.82 -14.09
CA THR A 714 -7.45 4.66 -15.37
C THR A 714 -8.42 4.20 -16.45
N PRO A 715 -8.45 4.85 -17.63
CA PRO A 715 -9.19 4.41 -18.79
C PRO A 715 -8.73 3.03 -19.28
N ARG A 716 -9.41 2.46 -20.29
CA ARG A 716 -8.98 1.22 -20.91
C ARG A 716 -7.52 1.29 -21.37
N THR A 717 -6.72 0.31 -20.94
CA THR A 717 -5.32 0.15 -21.36
C THR A 717 -5.07 -1.21 -21.97
N PHE A 718 -4.02 -1.27 -22.80
CA PHE A 718 -3.45 -2.50 -23.32
C PHE A 718 -1.95 -2.42 -23.16
N ASP A 719 -1.34 -3.53 -22.76
CA ASP A 719 0.10 -3.69 -22.66
C ASP A 719 0.57 -5.03 -23.23
N LEU A 720 1.81 -5.04 -23.69
CA LEU A 720 2.55 -6.22 -24.08
C LEU A 720 3.84 -6.26 -23.28
N SER A 721 4.13 -7.40 -22.66
CA SER A 721 5.38 -7.59 -21.93
C SER A 721 6.05 -8.91 -22.28
N ILE A 722 7.38 -8.92 -22.22
CA ILE A 722 8.22 -10.10 -22.28
C ILE A 722 8.99 -10.20 -20.98
N GLN A 723 8.96 -11.40 -20.40
CA GLN A 723 9.64 -11.73 -19.16
C GLN A 723 10.48 -12.98 -19.39
N THR A 724 11.71 -13.00 -18.88
CA THR A 724 12.57 -14.18 -18.95
C THR A 724 13.23 -14.40 -17.59
N ALA A 725 13.37 -15.67 -17.21
CA ALA A 725 14.03 -16.07 -15.95
C ALA A 725 14.93 -17.29 -16.22
N PHE A 726 16.20 -17.24 -15.80
CA PHE A 726 17.21 -18.28 -16.05
C PHE A 726 18.30 -18.29 -14.97
#